data_3296c4457f33960e7035ebbdd88c8c56
#
_entry.id   3296c4457f33960e7035ebbdd88c8c56
#
_cell.length_a   1.000
_cell.length_b   1.000
_cell.length_c   1.000
_cell.angle_alpha   90.00
_cell.angle_beta   90.00
_cell.angle_gamma   90.00
#
_symmetry.space_group_name_H-M   'P 1'
#
loop_
_entity.id
_entity.type
_entity.pdbx_description
1 polymer ?
#
loop_
_entity_poly.entity_id
_entity_poly.type
_entity_poly.pdbx_seq_one_letter_code
_entity_poly.pdbx_strand_id
1 'polypeptide(L)'
;MEEYTDRTPADVARYPMVPIRDVVIFPFTKVAFKIGRPGSVRALEQALASDRTIFLATQHDATVDEPTPDQIYTIGTLGRILQSQKQDNGQIKVVVEGRERATTVRVENNAGAFTALVRRAPIVNEDGPRVDALVQKIGQLVEQHLRLAPDAQTDALQTALRNQDPSHLADALASQLRISVEDKQGLLEIFSTQARLQRLIELLDTELEKRQLDRTIQTRVKRQMEKAQKEYYLNEQIKAIHKELGRKDEKTELDELKKKIEEAGMPDEAREKAMQELHRLEAMPPMSAEGTVSRTYIDWLLSVPWKQKSKEIRDLAKAEEVLNEDHYSLEKIKDRILEYLAVRQLVKNPRGSILCFVGPPGVGKTSLGKSIARATGRKFVRLSLGGVRDEAEIRGHRRTYIGALPGQIIQMMKKAGTVNPVLLLDEVDKLGADFRGDPSAALLEVLDPEQNHMFQDHYLDVEYDLSKVFFIATANVLHTIPPALQDRLEILRLSGYTEREKLEIAKRHLVVKQAEANGLKPEQMEFTEEGLLEIIRHYTRESGVRNLEREIGSCCRKVARRFVSDSVAEGFKDIVDAERVREMLGAIKFRQQGIAANSEVGLATGLAWTEVGGEVLQIEATLTKGRGSVQLTGKLGDVMQESAQAALTCIKARSERLGMSLDFIRKRDLHIHIPEGAIPKDGPSAGITLATAMASALARVPVRNNVAMTGEITLRGRVLPIGGVKEKLLAAHRFGIDTIILPKENEKDLPDVPEEVRNALNINLVETIDEVLALALEDACPTDQTLSDAAKAPPLWSTEPPAHGIQTTAEQ
;
A
#
# COMPACT_ATOMS: atom_id res chain seq x y z
N MET A 1 11.18 27.67 15.26
CA MET A 1 11.61 28.16 16.58
C MET A 1 12.03 29.60 16.38
N GLU A 2 11.07 30.51 16.33
CA GLU A 2 11.33 31.96 16.30
C GLU A 2 11.11 32.53 17.68
N GLU A 3 12.01 33.35 18.07
CA GLU A 3 12.17 34.03 19.34
C GLU A 3 10.89 34.78 19.78
N TYR A 4 10.28 34.30 20.85
CA TYR A 4 9.39 35.10 21.66
C TYR A 4 10.18 35.76 22.79
N THR A 5 10.79 36.87 22.47
CA THR A 5 11.35 37.76 23.47
C THR A 5 10.25 38.62 24.13
N ASP A 6 10.21 38.53 25.44
CA ASP A 6 9.94 39.56 26.42
C ASP A 6 8.61 40.33 26.31
N ARG A 7 7.58 39.85 27.01
CA ARG A 7 6.48 40.68 27.51
C ARG A 7 6.25 40.37 28.99
N THR A 8 6.21 41.44 29.75
CA THR A 8 6.02 41.68 31.18
C THR A 8 5.25 40.64 32.02
N PRO A 9 5.52 40.51 33.32
CA PRO A 9 4.92 39.51 34.24
C PRO A 9 3.41 39.71 34.58
N ALA A 10 2.70 40.58 33.88
CA ALA A 10 1.33 40.98 34.19
C ALA A 10 0.20 40.06 33.66
N ASP A 11 0.52 39.07 32.76
CA ASP A 11 -0.49 38.30 32.08
C ASP A 11 -0.76 36.88 32.66
N VAL A 12 -0.19 36.52 33.77
CA VAL A 12 -0.34 35.21 34.38
C VAL A 12 -1.17 35.31 35.65
N ALA A 13 -2.32 34.62 35.68
CA ALA A 13 -3.22 34.66 36.84
C ALA A 13 -3.60 33.23 37.28
N ARG A 14 -3.95 33.07 38.53
CA ARG A 14 -4.39 31.82 39.14
C ARG A 14 -5.91 31.69 39.05
N TYR A 15 -6.39 30.56 38.53
CA TYR A 15 -7.82 30.27 38.50
C TYR A 15 -8.11 28.86 39.00
N PRO A 16 -9.25 28.64 39.68
CA PRO A 16 -9.74 27.27 39.92
C PRO A 16 -9.94 26.54 38.59
N MET A 17 -9.52 25.28 38.53
CA MET A 17 -9.56 24.49 37.30
C MET A 17 -10.46 23.27 37.45
N VAL A 18 -11.26 23.02 36.44
CA VAL A 18 -12.07 21.79 36.31
C VAL A 18 -11.70 21.03 35.04
N PRO A 19 -11.16 19.81 35.19
CA PRO A 19 -10.94 18.92 34.05
C PRO A 19 -12.28 18.38 33.53
N ILE A 20 -12.51 18.52 32.24
CA ILE A 20 -13.71 18.05 31.54
C ILE A 20 -13.40 16.79 30.76
N ARG A 21 -14.32 15.82 30.74
CA ARG A 21 -14.08 14.48 30.16
C ARG A 21 -14.18 14.47 28.62
N ASP A 22 -15.31 14.91 28.11
CA ASP A 22 -15.77 14.63 26.76
C ASP A 22 -16.27 15.87 25.99
N VAL A 23 -16.06 17.05 26.55
CA VAL A 23 -16.52 18.32 25.97
C VAL A 23 -15.38 19.32 25.94
N VAL A 24 -15.18 19.93 24.79
CA VAL A 24 -14.29 21.08 24.60
C VAL A 24 -15.13 22.35 24.63
N ILE A 25 -14.78 23.27 25.48
CA ILE A 25 -15.50 24.56 25.64
C ILE A 25 -14.76 25.61 24.82
N PHE A 26 -15.47 26.21 23.89
CA PHE A 26 -14.92 27.28 23.05
C PHE A 26 -15.27 28.67 23.64
N PRO A 27 -14.49 29.70 23.37
CA PRO A 27 -14.85 31.07 23.66
C PRO A 27 -16.23 31.45 23.09
N PHE A 28 -16.95 32.31 23.77
CA PHE A 28 -18.28 32.82 23.41
C PHE A 28 -19.39 31.77 23.28
N THR A 29 -19.12 30.53 23.70
CA THR A 29 -20.14 29.47 23.72
C THR A 29 -20.68 29.24 25.14
N LYS A 30 -21.97 28.90 25.20
CA LYS A 30 -22.62 28.53 26.47
C LYS A 30 -22.81 27.04 26.52
N VAL A 31 -22.20 26.38 27.50
CA VAL A 31 -22.26 24.93 27.66
C VAL A 31 -22.76 24.59 29.05
N ALA A 32 -23.71 23.65 29.08
CA ALA A 32 -24.21 23.08 30.33
C ALA A 32 -23.63 21.69 30.54
N PHE A 33 -22.98 21.45 31.66
CA PHE A 33 -22.44 20.13 32.01
C PHE A 33 -22.61 19.84 33.51
N LYS A 34 -22.37 18.60 33.92
CA LYS A 34 -22.51 18.16 35.30
C LYS A 34 -21.14 17.94 35.91
N ILE A 35 -20.95 18.44 37.12
CA ILE A 35 -19.74 18.23 37.90
C ILE A 35 -20.11 17.34 39.10
N GLY A 36 -19.38 16.22 39.23
CA GLY A 36 -19.64 15.23 40.29
C GLY A 36 -18.38 14.84 41.08
N ARG A 37 -17.19 15.11 40.55
CA ARG A 37 -15.92 14.78 41.22
C ARG A 37 -15.70 15.72 42.41
N PRO A 38 -15.29 15.19 43.60
CA PRO A 38 -15.11 16.00 44.79
C PRO A 38 -14.13 17.16 44.60
N GLY A 39 -13.04 16.94 43.84
CA GLY A 39 -12.05 17.97 43.53
C GLY A 39 -12.59 19.08 42.64
N SER A 40 -13.36 18.68 41.60
CA SER A 40 -14.00 19.62 40.67
C SER A 40 -15.14 20.43 41.34
N VAL A 41 -15.85 19.82 42.27
CA VAL A 41 -16.88 20.53 43.08
C VAL A 41 -16.23 21.60 43.93
N ARG A 42 -15.12 21.30 44.62
CA ARG A 42 -14.36 22.28 45.41
C ARG A 42 -13.80 23.41 44.55
N ALA A 43 -13.25 23.11 43.41
CA ALA A 43 -12.76 24.12 42.47
C ALA A 43 -13.89 25.04 41.99
N LEU A 44 -15.08 24.48 41.77
CA LEU A 44 -16.28 25.23 41.39
C LEU A 44 -16.73 26.16 42.57
N GLU A 45 -16.76 25.64 43.80
CA GLU A 45 -17.14 26.42 44.96
C GLU A 45 -16.17 27.60 45.21
N GLN A 46 -14.86 27.36 44.99
CA GLN A 46 -13.83 28.42 45.03
C GLN A 46 -14.08 29.48 43.95
N ALA A 47 -14.43 29.06 42.73
CA ALA A 47 -14.77 30.01 41.67
C ALA A 47 -16.03 30.82 41.98
N LEU A 48 -17.05 30.20 42.57
CA LEU A 48 -18.29 30.88 42.96
C LEU A 48 -18.09 31.87 44.11
N ALA A 49 -17.15 31.61 44.99
CA ALA A 49 -16.79 32.48 46.10
C ALA A 49 -15.92 33.68 45.66
N SER A 50 -15.35 33.66 44.46
CA SER A 50 -14.53 34.72 43.88
C SER A 50 -15.29 35.49 42.78
N ASP A 51 -14.65 35.71 41.63
CA ASP A 51 -15.17 36.43 40.45
C ASP A 51 -16.04 35.59 39.51
N ARG A 52 -16.36 34.38 39.89
CA ARG A 52 -17.07 33.35 39.08
C ARG A 52 -16.34 32.95 37.80
N THR A 53 -15.03 33.17 37.74
CA THR A 53 -14.19 32.74 36.63
C THR A 53 -13.55 31.40 36.96
N ILE A 54 -13.59 30.51 36.01
CA ILE A 54 -13.07 29.14 36.13
C ILE A 54 -12.30 28.77 34.89
N PHE A 55 -11.18 28.06 35.02
CA PHE A 55 -10.44 27.52 33.91
C PHE A 55 -10.91 26.09 33.61
N LEU A 56 -11.25 25.84 32.34
CA LEU A 56 -11.83 24.60 31.84
C LEU A 56 -10.91 24.02 30.79
N ALA A 57 -10.36 22.83 31.04
CA ALA A 57 -9.52 22.12 30.10
C ALA A 57 -9.99 20.67 29.99
N THR A 58 -9.94 20.13 28.79
CA THR A 58 -10.36 18.76 28.50
C THR A 58 -9.25 17.78 28.91
N GLN A 59 -9.61 16.60 29.35
CA GLN A 59 -8.65 15.52 29.60
C GLN A 59 -8.40 14.70 28.34
N HIS A 60 -7.20 14.08 28.21
CA HIS A 60 -6.83 13.27 27.06
C HIS A 60 -7.69 12.00 26.93
N ASP A 61 -7.98 11.35 28.05
CA ASP A 61 -8.78 10.14 28.09
C ASP A 61 -10.01 10.32 28.97
N ALA A 62 -11.20 10.24 28.37
CA ALA A 62 -12.47 10.40 29.07
C ALA A 62 -12.77 9.31 30.11
N THR A 63 -12.09 8.15 30.04
CA THR A 63 -12.30 7.01 30.93
C THR A 63 -11.63 7.19 32.29
N VAL A 64 -10.64 8.08 32.39
CA VAL A 64 -9.90 8.31 33.63
C VAL A 64 -10.73 9.14 34.61
N ASP A 65 -11.00 8.59 35.81
CA ASP A 65 -11.81 9.29 36.82
C ASP A 65 -11.05 10.41 37.54
N GLU A 66 -9.77 10.20 37.84
CA GLU A 66 -8.90 11.19 38.51
C GLU A 66 -7.67 11.45 37.63
N PRO A 67 -7.76 12.39 36.68
CA PRO A 67 -6.64 12.68 35.80
C PRO A 67 -5.50 13.37 36.55
N THR A 68 -4.28 12.98 36.20
CA THR A 68 -3.07 13.71 36.58
C THR A 68 -2.90 14.97 35.74
N PRO A 69 -2.12 15.97 36.15
CA PRO A 69 -1.89 17.16 35.34
C PRO A 69 -1.41 16.89 33.91
N ASP A 70 -0.62 15.84 33.73
CA ASP A 70 -0.10 15.44 32.40
C ASP A 70 -1.15 14.79 31.48
N GLN A 71 -2.27 14.40 32.04
CA GLN A 71 -3.41 13.82 31.30
C GLN A 71 -4.47 14.85 30.90
N ILE A 72 -4.19 16.15 31.10
CA ILE A 72 -5.08 17.25 30.79
C ILE A 72 -4.41 18.13 29.74
N TYR A 73 -5.18 18.53 28.73
CA TYR A 73 -4.68 19.45 27.71
C TYR A 73 -4.19 20.78 28.31
N THR A 74 -3.07 21.25 27.80
CA THR A 74 -2.44 22.49 28.29
C THR A 74 -3.19 23.74 27.86
N ILE A 75 -3.97 23.68 26.79
CA ILE A 75 -4.79 24.78 26.30
C ILE A 75 -6.25 24.52 26.65
N GLY A 76 -6.87 25.49 27.29
CA GLY A 76 -8.27 25.45 27.70
C GLY A 76 -8.92 26.81 27.57
N THR A 77 -10.09 26.94 28.15
CA THR A 77 -10.91 28.15 28.08
C THR A 77 -11.21 28.71 29.49
N LEU A 78 -10.96 29.98 29.66
CA LEU A 78 -11.45 30.74 30.83
C LEU A 78 -12.94 30.98 30.62
N GLY A 79 -13.75 30.43 31.50
CA GLY A 79 -15.21 30.51 31.44
C GLY A 79 -15.76 31.25 32.65
N ARG A 80 -16.89 31.93 32.44
CA ARG A 80 -17.66 32.55 33.52
C ARG A 80 -18.87 31.67 33.85
N ILE A 81 -19.05 31.39 35.13
CA ILE A 81 -20.18 30.61 35.62
C ILE A 81 -21.43 31.50 35.63
N LEU A 82 -22.42 31.11 34.79
CA LEU A 82 -23.70 31.82 34.67
C LEU A 82 -24.70 31.31 35.69
N GLN A 83 -24.84 30.00 35.83
CA GLN A 83 -25.79 29.34 36.73
C GLN A 83 -25.14 28.05 37.27
N SER A 84 -25.45 27.77 38.54
CA SER A 84 -25.11 26.50 39.19
C SER A 84 -26.31 26.00 39.98
N GLN A 85 -26.69 24.73 39.75
CA GLN A 85 -27.82 24.10 40.43
C GLN A 85 -27.37 22.75 40.99
N LYS A 86 -27.46 22.62 42.31
CA LYS A 86 -27.16 21.36 43.00
C LYS A 86 -28.32 20.38 42.77
N GLN A 87 -28.00 19.14 42.39
CA GLN A 87 -28.96 18.07 42.18
C GLN A 87 -28.99 17.13 43.39
N ASP A 88 -30.09 16.43 43.58
CA ASP A 88 -30.32 15.51 44.72
C ASP A 88 -29.31 14.37 44.82
N ASN A 89 -28.65 14.04 43.71
CA ASN A 89 -27.60 12.99 43.63
C ASN A 89 -26.17 13.52 43.98
N GLY A 90 -26.08 14.75 44.54
CA GLY A 90 -24.80 15.37 44.91
C GLY A 90 -24.00 15.97 43.73
N GLN A 91 -24.44 15.84 42.50
CA GLN A 91 -23.85 16.50 41.35
C GLN A 91 -24.33 17.94 41.22
N ILE A 92 -23.48 18.81 40.66
CA ILE A 92 -23.84 20.19 40.38
C ILE A 92 -23.94 20.37 38.86
N LYS A 93 -25.13 20.76 38.39
CA LYS A 93 -25.32 21.19 37.00
C LYS A 93 -24.88 22.64 36.89
N VAL A 94 -23.92 22.89 35.99
CA VAL A 94 -23.32 24.20 35.79
C VAL A 94 -23.54 24.65 34.38
N VAL A 95 -23.86 25.91 34.18
CA VAL A 95 -23.86 26.56 32.85
C VAL A 95 -22.74 27.58 32.88
N VAL A 96 -21.79 27.36 31.97
CA VAL A 96 -20.61 28.21 31.82
C VAL A 96 -20.60 28.85 30.44
N GLU A 97 -20.23 30.12 30.39
CA GLU A 97 -19.93 30.83 29.16
C GLU A 97 -18.41 30.93 29.01
N GLY A 98 -17.85 30.29 27.93
CA GLY A 98 -16.44 30.50 27.60
C GLY A 98 -16.16 31.93 27.21
N ARG A 99 -15.02 32.47 27.65
CA ARG A 99 -14.65 33.86 27.38
C ARG A 99 -13.40 33.98 26.54
N GLU A 100 -12.32 33.40 27.01
CA GLU A 100 -10.98 33.56 26.40
C GLU A 100 -10.22 32.23 26.42
N ARG A 101 -9.39 32.02 25.41
CA ARG A 101 -8.42 30.93 25.43
C ARG A 101 -7.31 31.24 26.41
N ALA A 102 -6.82 30.24 27.12
CA ALA A 102 -5.68 30.37 27.98
C ALA A 102 -4.80 29.11 27.95
N THR A 103 -3.52 29.33 28.07
CA THR A 103 -2.52 28.27 28.15
C THR A 103 -2.09 28.05 29.59
N THR A 104 -2.09 26.83 30.05
CA THR A 104 -1.62 26.43 31.36
C THR A 104 -0.11 26.53 31.46
N VAL A 105 0.37 27.29 32.41
CA VAL A 105 1.81 27.38 32.75
C VAL A 105 2.17 26.30 33.77
N ARG A 106 1.28 26.12 34.78
CA ARG A 106 1.45 25.13 35.84
C ARG A 106 0.09 24.75 36.43
N VAL A 107 -0.08 23.49 36.73
CA VAL A 107 -1.26 22.99 37.48
C VAL A 107 -0.81 22.59 38.88
N GLU A 108 -1.48 23.08 39.89
CA GLU A 108 -1.26 22.74 41.30
C GLU A 108 -2.47 21.94 41.78
N ASN A 109 -2.22 20.84 42.43
CA ASN A 109 -3.28 20.02 43.03
C ASN A 109 -3.26 20.24 44.54
N ASN A 110 -4.19 21.04 45.04
CA ASN A 110 -4.33 21.33 46.46
C ASN A 110 -5.47 20.50 47.04
N ALA A 111 -5.11 19.44 47.79
CA ALA A 111 -6.07 18.51 48.43
C ALA A 111 -7.16 17.98 47.47
N GLY A 112 -6.80 17.66 46.22
CA GLY A 112 -7.69 17.12 45.21
C GLY A 112 -8.49 18.16 44.42
N ALA A 113 -8.33 19.46 44.66
CA ALA A 113 -8.84 20.51 43.80
C ALA A 113 -7.71 21.10 42.95
N PHE A 114 -7.93 21.18 41.63
CA PHE A 114 -6.95 21.75 40.72
C PHE A 114 -7.03 23.28 40.70
N THR A 115 -5.86 23.91 40.76
CA THR A 115 -5.69 25.33 40.52
C THR A 115 -4.65 25.49 39.40
N ALA A 116 -5.03 26.14 38.32
CA ALA A 116 -4.16 26.39 37.20
C ALA A 116 -3.60 27.82 37.23
N LEU A 117 -2.30 27.92 37.03
CA LEU A 117 -1.63 29.15 36.68
C LEU A 117 -1.68 29.28 35.17
N VAL A 118 -2.50 30.20 34.66
CA VAL A 118 -2.75 30.30 33.22
C VAL A 118 -2.30 31.65 32.68
N ARG A 119 -1.85 31.59 31.41
CA ARG A 119 -1.55 32.77 30.61
C ARG A 119 -2.66 32.94 29.59
N ARG A 120 -3.27 34.11 29.52
CA ARG A 120 -4.25 34.42 28.49
C ARG A 120 -3.58 34.39 27.13
N ALA A 121 -4.20 33.71 26.17
CA ALA A 121 -3.71 33.63 24.83
C ALA A 121 -4.29 34.76 23.97
N PRO A 122 -3.49 35.58 23.31
CA PRO A 122 -3.99 36.61 22.43
C PRO A 122 -4.66 35.97 21.22
N ILE A 123 -5.85 36.45 20.87
CA ILE A 123 -6.47 36.09 19.60
C ILE A 123 -5.75 36.88 18.53
N VAL A 124 -5.15 36.16 17.57
CA VAL A 124 -4.55 36.79 16.38
C VAL A 124 -5.70 36.96 15.39
N ASN A 125 -6.34 38.14 15.40
CA ASN A 125 -7.34 38.49 14.39
C ASN A 125 -6.60 38.90 13.12
N GLU A 126 -6.75 38.06 12.08
CA GLU A 126 -6.25 38.34 10.77
C GLU A 126 -7.48 38.72 9.92
N ASP A 127 -7.62 40.02 9.64
CA ASP A 127 -8.66 40.51 8.73
C ASP A 127 -8.09 40.61 7.30
N GLY A 128 -8.86 40.21 6.30
CA GLY A 128 -8.45 40.37 4.92
C GLY A 128 -9.20 39.47 3.93
N PRO A 129 -9.04 39.72 2.64
CA PRO A 129 -9.78 39.01 1.58
C PRO A 129 -9.68 37.47 1.64
N ARG A 130 -8.60 36.95 2.24
CA ARG A 130 -8.41 35.50 2.42
C ARG A 130 -9.34 34.94 3.49
N VAL A 131 -9.52 35.66 4.59
CA VAL A 131 -10.42 35.25 5.68
C VAL A 131 -11.86 35.32 5.19
N ASP A 132 -12.23 36.35 4.45
CA ASP A 132 -13.57 36.48 3.86
C ASP A 132 -13.89 35.32 2.91
N ALA A 133 -12.94 34.93 2.07
CA ALA A 133 -13.09 33.78 1.18
C ALA A 133 -13.29 32.47 1.95
N LEU A 134 -12.58 32.27 3.07
CA LEU A 134 -12.74 31.10 3.93
C LEU A 134 -14.10 31.08 4.62
N VAL A 135 -14.57 32.23 5.10
CA VAL A 135 -15.91 32.38 5.69
C VAL A 135 -17.00 32.05 4.66
N GLN A 136 -16.88 32.55 3.44
CA GLN A 136 -17.83 32.21 2.36
C GLN A 136 -17.83 30.71 2.05
N LYS A 137 -16.65 30.09 1.98
CA LYS A 137 -16.54 28.64 1.75
C LYS A 137 -17.18 27.83 2.87
N ILE A 138 -16.95 28.23 4.12
CA ILE A 138 -17.60 27.62 5.30
C ILE A 138 -19.12 27.73 5.19
N GLY A 139 -19.65 28.89 4.82
CA GLY A 139 -21.08 29.10 4.61
C GLY A 139 -21.66 28.10 3.60
N GLN A 140 -20.99 27.89 2.47
CA GLN A 140 -21.40 26.93 1.45
C GLN A 140 -21.37 25.49 1.96
N LEU A 141 -20.33 25.10 2.69
CA LEU A 141 -20.19 23.76 3.25
C LEU A 141 -21.25 23.48 4.33
N VAL A 142 -21.50 24.43 5.18
CA VAL A 142 -22.56 24.32 6.21
C VAL A 142 -23.94 24.23 5.56
N GLU A 143 -24.22 25.00 4.51
CA GLU A 143 -25.48 24.87 3.75
C GLU A 143 -25.62 23.47 3.12
N GLN A 144 -24.55 22.94 2.56
CA GLN A 144 -24.56 21.57 2.02
C GLN A 144 -24.80 20.53 3.13
N HIS A 145 -24.18 20.72 4.28
CA HIS A 145 -24.36 19.88 5.47
C HIS A 145 -25.83 19.90 5.95
N LEU A 146 -26.47 21.07 5.97
CA LEU A 146 -27.85 21.25 6.36
C LEU A 146 -28.84 20.60 5.38
N ARG A 147 -28.53 20.60 4.08
CA ARG A 147 -29.36 19.94 3.04
C ARG A 147 -29.32 18.41 3.13
N LEU A 148 -28.25 17.85 3.71
CA LEU A 148 -28.09 16.40 3.81
C LEU A 148 -28.78 15.79 5.02
N ALA A 149 -29.00 16.54 6.08
CA ALA A 149 -29.71 16.08 7.27
C ALA A 149 -30.46 17.23 7.93
N PRO A 150 -31.80 17.25 7.87
CA PRO A 150 -32.61 18.16 8.65
C PRO A 150 -32.79 17.60 10.08
N ASP A 151 -31.76 17.73 10.91
CA ASP A 151 -31.76 17.35 12.33
C ASP A 151 -31.96 18.57 13.22
N ALA A 152 -32.28 18.36 14.53
CA ALA A 152 -32.44 19.43 15.54
C ALA A 152 -31.20 20.34 15.71
N GLN A 153 -30.05 20.00 15.12
CA GLN A 153 -28.85 20.84 15.07
C GLN A 153 -28.86 21.90 13.96
N THR A 154 -29.80 21.82 13.04
CA THR A 154 -29.93 22.76 11.90
C THR A 154 -30.02 24.20 12.40
N ASP A 155 -30.83 24.43 13.43
CA ASP A 155 -31.07 25.77 13.99
C ASP A 155 -29.81 26.30 14.72
N ALA A 156 -29.07 25.44 15.41
CA ALA A 156 -27.84 25.82 16.12
C ALA A 156 -26.72 26.20 15.12
N LEU A 157 -26.55 25.44 14.03
CA LEU A 157 -25.58 25.75 12.99
C LEU A 157 -25.96 27.02 12.20
N GLN A 158 -27.24 27.22 11.90
CA GLN A 158 -27.74 28.44 11.27
C GLN A 158 -27.53 29.67 12.17
N THR A 159 -27.72 29.51 13.47
CA THR A 159 -27.48 30.59 14.44
C THR A 159 -25.98 30.92 14.52
N ALA A 160 -25.12 29.89 14.46
CA ALA A 160 -23.67 30.09 14.45
C ALA A 160 -23.21 30.86 13.20
N LEU A 161 -23.77 30.59 12.01
CA LEU A 161 -23.47 31.31 10.77
C LEU A 161 -23.82 32.81 10.79
N ARG A 162 -24.63 33.27 11.72
CA ARG A 162 -25.00 34.72 11.85
C ARG A 162 -23.94 35.57 12.51
N ASN A 163 -22.89 34.93 13.07
CA ASN A 163 -21.77 35.68 13.66
C ASN A 163 -20.96 36.39 12.56
N GLN A 164 -20.82 37.70 12.74
CA GLN A 164 -20.07 38.55 11.79
C GLN A 164 -18.56 38.49 11.99
N ASP A 165 -18.11 38.15 13.20
CA ASP A 165 -16.70 38.01 13.54
C ASP A 165 -16.19 36.62 13.11
N PRO A 166 -15.16 36.51 12.23
CA PRO A 166 -14.65 35.25 11.75
C PRO A 166 -14.14 34.31 12.86
N SER A 167 -13.55 34.83 13.91
CA SER A 167 -13.08 34.06 15.07
C SER A 167 -14.24 33.47 15.86
N HIS A 168 -15.26 34.27 16.12
CA HIS A 168 -16.47 33.84 16.82
C HIS A 168 -17.27 32.83 15.98
N LEU A 169 -17.32 33.04 14.67
CA LEU A 169 -17.94 32.09 13.74
C LEU A 169 -17.28 30.73 13.83
N ALA A 170 -15.93 30.68 13.74
CA ALA A 170 -15.19 29.43 13.81
C ALA A 170 -15.44 28.69 15.13
N ASP A 171 -15.43 29.37 16.24
CA ASP A 171 -15.63 28.79 17.58
C ASP A 171 -17.07 28.31 17.78
N ALA A 172 -18.05 29.08 17.32
CA ALA A 172 -19.46 28.71 17.40
C ALA A 172 -19.75 27.47 16.55
N LEU A 173 -19.21 27.37 15.32
CA LEU A 173 -19.37 26.20 14.47
C LEU A 173 -18.64 24.97 15.04
N ALA A 174 -17.40 25.12 15.50
CA ALA A 174 -16.63 24.05 16.12
C ALA A 174 -17.36 23.41 17.32
N SER A 175 -18.05 24.22 18.10
CA SER A 175 -18.83 23.76 19.26
C SER A 175 -20.01 22.87 18.86
N GLN A 176 -20.66 23.14 17.70
CA GLN A 176 -21.86 22.46 17.23
C GLN A 176 -21.60 21.23 16.35
N LEU A 177 -20.39 21.13 15.76
CA LEU A 177 -20.05 19.99 14.92
C LEU A 177 -19.90 18.70 15.72
N ARG A 178 -20.30 17.56 15.12
CA ARG A 178 -20.15 16.20 15.67
C ARG A 178 -18.81 15.59 15.25
N ILE A 179 -17.74 16.23 15.67
CA ILE A 179 -16.37 15.75 15.44
C ILE A 179 -15.77 15.21 16.74
N SER A 180 -14.66 14.52 16.68
CA SER A 180 -13.98 13.94 17.84
C SER A 180 -13.56 15.02 18.86
N VAL A 181 -13.34 14.62 20.11
CA VAL A 181 -12.86 15.55 21.15
C VAL A 181 -11.47 16.06 20.79
N GLU A 182 -10.62 15.20 20.20
CA GLU A 182 -9.28 15.53 19.74
C GLU A 182 -9.32 16.60 18.64
N ASP A 183 -10.22 16.46 17.65
CA ASP A 183 -10.36 17.45 16.57
C ASP A 183 -10.88 18.79 17.12
N LYS A 184 -11.83 18.75 18.06
CA LYS A 184 -12.30 19.99 18.75
C LYS A 184 -11.19 20.64 19.54
N GLN A 185 -10.42 19.86 20.25
CA GLN A 185 -9.28 20.39 21.01
C GLN A 185 -8.21 20.96 20.07
N GLY A 186 -7.91 20.29 18.96
CA GLY A 186 -7.02 20.81 17.93
C GLY A 186 -7.47 22.16 17.36
N LEU A 187 -8.78 22.37 17.19
CA LEU A 187 -9.34 23.67 16.81
C LEU A 187 -9.19 24.73 17.91
N LEU A 188 -9.33 24.34 19.19
CA LEU A 188 -9.13 25.25 20.32
C LEU A 188 -7.66 25.70 20.41
N GLU A 189 -6.71 24.85 20.07
CA GLU A 189 -5.27 25.09 20.14
C GLU A 189 -4.75 26.00 19.03
N ILE A 190 -5.50 26.19 17.96
CA ILE A 190 -5.14 27.09 16.86
C ILE A 190 -5.52 28.53 17.21
N PHE A 191 -4.51 29.39 17.43
CA PHE A 191 -4.72 30.80 17.77
C PHE A 191 -4.99 31.68 16.54
N SER A 192 -4.39 31.41 15.40
CA SER A 192 -4.63 32.10 14.13
C SER A 192 -6.06 31.84 13.64
N THR A 193 -6.81 32.90 13.40
CA THR A 193 -8.18 32.80 12.88
C THR A 193 -8.20 32.18 11.48
N GLN A 194 -7.25 32.53 10.61
CA GLN A 194 -7.15 31.96 9.27
C GLN A 194 -6.88 30.46 9.32
N ALA A 195 -5.91 30.02 10.11
CA ALA A 195 -5.56 28.60 10.22
C ALA A 195 -6.71 27.77 10.81
N ARG A 196 -7.45 28.34 11.78
CA ARG A 196 -8.62 27.69 12.39
C ARG A 196 -9.75 27.51 11.40
N LEU A 197 -10.04 28.53 10.59
CA LEU A 197 -11.05 28.45 9.54
C LEU A 197 -10.65 27.41 8.47
N GLN A 198 -9.37 27.33 8.10
CA GLN A 198 -8.89 26.28 7.18
C GLN A 198 -9.08 24.87 7.73
N ARG A 199 -8.68 24.67 9.00
CA ARG A 199 -8.88 23.36 9.66
C ARG A 199 -10.35 23.00 9.80
N LEU A 200 -11.22 23.99 10.05
CA LEU A 200 -12.67 23.80 10.10
C LEU A 200 -13.25 23.36 8.75
N ILE A 201 -12.73 23.90 7.64
CA ILE A 201 -13.12 23.49 6.29
C ILE A 201 -12.78 22.02 6.06
N GLU A 202 -11.56 21.58 6.39
CA GLU A 202 -11.13 20.19 6.24
C GLU A 202 -12.06 19.23 7.03
N LEU A 203 -12.40 19.60 8.24
CA LEU A 203 -13.29 18.80 9.09
C LEU A 203 -14.73 18.76 8.55
N LEU A 204 -15.22 19.89 8.04
CA LEU A 204 -16.54 19.97 7.40
C LEU A 204 -16.60 19.13 6.12
N ASP A 205 -15.58 19.18 5.27
CA ASP A 205 -15.49 18.37 4.07
C ASP A 205 -15.51 16.86 4.41
N THR A 206 -14.72 16.44 5.41
CA THR A 206 -14.71 15.05 5.88
C THR A 206 -16.07 14.60 6.42
N GLU A 207 -16.75 15.45 7.19
CA GLU A 207 -18.09 15.16 7.72
C GLU A 207 -19.16 15.10 6.61
N LEU A 208 -19.03 15.92 5.57
CA LEU A 208 -19.92 15.88 4.40
C LEU A 208 -19.75 14.58 3.62
N GLU A 209 -18.51 14.14 3.40
CA GLU A 209 -18.23 12.87 2.72
C GLU A 209 -18.82 11.68 3.49
N LYS A 210 -18.63 11.62 4.82
CA LYS A 210 -19.23 10.59 5.66
C LYS A 210 -20.76 10.56 5.51
N ARG A 211 -21.41 11.72 5.62
CA ARG A 211 -22.87 11.81 5.50
C ARG A 211 -23.40 11.46 4.11
N GLN A 212 -22.67 11.80 3.06
CA GLN A 212 -23.03 11.37 1.69
C GLN A 212 -22.96 9.85 1.55
N LEU A 213 -21.92 9.25 2.12
CA LEU A 213 -21.76 7.80 2.14
C LEU A 213 -22.90 7.12 2.91
N ASP A 214 -23.21 7.61 4.13
CA ASP A 214 -24.31 7.10 4.95
C ASP A 214 -25.66 7.18 4.23
N ARG A 215 -25.93 8.30 3.57
CA ARG A 215 -27.16 8.48 2.78
C ARG A 215 -27.22 7.51 1.60
N THR A 216 -26.09 7.26 0.95
CA THR A 216 -25.99 6.29 -0.15
C THR A 216 -26.24 4.88 0.35
N ILE A 217 -25.69 4.52 1.51
CA ILE A 217 -25.91 3.23 2.17
C ILE A 217 -27.38 3.08 2.55
N GLN A 218 -27.96 4.09 3.23
CA GLN A 218 -29.38 4.06 3.63
C GLN A 218 -30.31 3.94 2.41
N THR A 219 -29.99 4.65 1.31
CA THR A 219 -30.78 4.56 0.08
C THR A 219 -30.69 3.18 -0.56
N ARG A 220 -29.49 2.56 -0.53
CA ARG A 220 -29.30 1.18 -0.98
C ARG A 220 -30.06 0.19 -0.10
N VAL A 221 -29.94 0.32 1.22
CA VAL A 221 -30.66 -0.53 2.18
C VAL A 221 -32.16 -0.38 1.99
N LYS A 222 -32.68 0.84 1.87
CA LYS A 222 -34.11 1.09 1.62
C LYS A 222 -34.58 0.47 0.31
N ARG A 223 -33.82 0.61 -0.78
CA ARG A 223 -34.13 -0.04 -2.07
C ARG A 223 -34.09 -1.57 -1.97
N GLN A 224 -33.13 -2.13 -1.21
CA GLN A 224 -33.09 -3.58 -0.97
C GLN A 224 -34.26 -4.04 -0.13
N MET A 225 -34.66 -3.28 0.91
CA MET A 225 -35.84 -3.59 1.70
C MET A 225 -37.14 -3.50 0.88
N GLU A 226 -37.31 -2.43 0.09
CA GLU A 226 -38.44 -2.27 -0.81
C GLU A 226 -38.49 -3.40 -1.86
N LYS A 227 -37.31 -3.80 -2.38
CA LYS A 227 -37.22 -4.95 -3.31
C LYS A 227 -37.55 -6.26 -2.61
N ALA A 228 -37.03 -6.48 -1.40
CA ALA A 228 -37.36 -7.66 -0.59
C ALA A 228 -38.84 -7.71 -0.18
N GLN A 229 -39.44 -6.59 0.21
CA GLN A 229 -40.87 -6.51 0.49
C GLN A 229 -41.74 -6.79 -0.76
N LYS A 230 -41.31 -6.25 -1.92
CA LYS A 230 -42.01 -6.54 -3.19
C LYS A 230 -41.83 -7.99 -3.62
N GLU A 231 -40.65 -8.56 -3.45
CA GLU A 231 -40.39 -10.00 -3.66
C GLU A 231 -41.19 -10.86 -2.67
N TYR A 232 -41.27 -10.45 -1.42
CA TYR A 232 -42.08 -11.11 -0.41
C TYR A 232 -43.60 -11.09 -0.78
N TYR A 233 -44.12 -9.91 -1.16
CA TYR A 233 -45.51 -9.75 -1.58
C TYR A 233 -45.82 -10.55 -2.85
N LEU A 234 -44.92 -10.53 -3.83
CA LEU A 234 -45.03 -11.35 -5.04
C LEU A 234 -44.95 -12.84 -4.73
N ASN A 235 -44.06 -13.25 -3.81
CA ASN A 235 -43.97 -14.63 -3.38
C ASN A 235 -45.21 -15.09 -2.61
N GLU A 236 -45.82 -14.21 -1.80
CA GLU A 236 -47.12 -14.53 -1.15
C GLU A 236 -48.25 -14.66 -2.16
N GLN A 237 -48.29 -13.78 -3.18
CA GLN A 237 -49.26 -13.95 -4.27
C GLN A 237 -49.00 -15.23 -5.07
N ILE A 238 -47.71 -15.54 -5.34
CA ILE A 238 -47.34 -16.80 -6.01
C ILE A 238 -47.74 -17.98 -5.16
N LYS A 239 -47.54 -17.96 -3.83
CA LYS A 239 -47.97 -19.01 -2.92
C LYS A 239 -49.51 -19.18 -2.88
N ALA A 240 -50.24 -18.05 -2.84
CA ALA A 240 -51.69 -18.09 -2.93
C ALA A 240 -52.17 -18.69 -4.24
N ILE A 241 -51.57 -18.32 -5.36
CA ILE A 241 -51.80 -18.86 -6.70
C ILE A 241 -51.39 -20.34 -6.80
N HIS A 242 -50.22 -20.70 -6.21
CA HIS A 242 -49.76 -22.10 -6.13
C HIS A 242 -50.71 -22.97 -5.31
N LYS A 243 -51.26 -22.42 -4.21
CA LYS A 243 -52.27 -23.10 -3.39
C LYS A 243 -53.59 -23.28 -4.14
N GLU A 244 -54.02 -22.31 -4.95
CA GLU A 244 -55.20 -22.44 -5.80
C GLU A 244 -54.97 -23.32 -7.02
N LEU A 245 -53.73 -23.40 -7.53
CA LEU A 245 -53.36 -24.24 -8.69
C LEU A 245 -52.96 -25.67 -8.33
N GLY A 246 -53.01 -26.08 -7.05
CA GLY A 246 -52.71 -27.46 -6.60
C GLY A 246 -51.27 -27.89 -6.85
N ARG A 247 -50.29 -26.96 -6.79
CA ARG A 247 -48.88 -27.30 -7.01
C ARG A 247 -48.21 -27.78 -5.74
N LYS A 248 -47.65 -28.98 -5.82
CA LYS A 248 -46.74 -29.72 -4.95
C LYS A 248 -46.76 -29.40 -3.45
N ASP A 249 -47.26 -30.37 -2.71
CA ASP A 249 -47.17 -30.42 -1.25
C ASP A 249 -45.74 -30.22 -0.75
N GLU A 250 -45.56 -29.44 0.33
CA GLU A 250 -44.29 -29.30 1.09
C GLU A 250 -43.65 -30.67 1.41
N LYS A 251 -44.43 -31.70 1.60
CA LYS A 251 -43.93 -33.09 1.74
C LYS A 251 -43.14 -33.55 0.53
N THR A 252 -43.53 -33.17 -0.68
CA THR A 252 -42.87 -33.58 -1.90
C THR A 252 -41.50 -32.88 -2.03
N GLU A 253 -41.37 -31.63 -1.55
CA GLU A 253 -40.12 -30.89 -1.52
C GLU A 253 -39.12 -31.47 -0.49
N LEU A 254 -39.60 -31.85 0.68
CA LEU A 254 -38.80 -32.52 1.72
C LEU A 254 -38.34 -33.91 1.27
N ASP A 255 -39.22 -34.68 0.60
CA ASP A 255 -38.84 -35.97 0.02
C ASP A 255 -37.82 -35.82 -1.12
N GLU A 256 -37.92 -34.76 -1.94
CA GLU A 256 -36.91 -34.44 -2.95
C GLU A 256 -35.55 -34.04 -2.29
N LEU A 257 -35.55 -33.27 -1.22
CA LEU A 257 -34.35 -32.93 -0.46
C LEU A 257 -33.72 -34.17 0.17
N LYS A 258 -34.50 -35.08 0.73
CA LYS A 258 -34.02 -36.36 1.27
C LYS A 258 -33.34 -37.20 0.21
N LYS A 259 -33.92 -37.35 -0.98
CA LYS A 259 -33.31 -38.06 -2.10
C LYS A 259 -32.02 -37.41 -2.53
N LYS A 260 -31.95 -36.05 -2.63
CA LYS A 260 -30.72 -35.32 -2.97
C LYS A 260 -29.62 -35.53 -1.92
N ILE A 261 -29.98 -35.64 -0.63
CA ILE A 261 -29.02 -35.91 0.44
C ILE A 261 -28.43 -37.32 0.28
N GLU A 262 -29.27 -38.31 -0.04
CA GLU A 262 -28.83 -39.69 -0.28
C GLU A 262 -27.97 -39.84 -1.54
N GLU A 263 -28.29 -39.09 -2.61
CA GLU A 263 -27.59 -39.13 -3.90
C GLU A 263 -26.29 -38.27 -3.90
N ALA A 264 -26.17 -37.27 -3.03
CA ALA A 264 -25.02 -36.36 -3.00
C ALA A 264 -23.69 -37.04 -2.63
N GLY A 265 -23.75 -38.25 -2.09
CA GLY A 265 -22.55 -39.03 -1.75
C GLY A 265 -21.69 -38.42 -0.63
N MET A 266 -22.34 -37.79 0.32
CA MET A 266 -21.69 -37.22 1.51
C MET A 266 -21.03 -38.30 2.38
N PRO A 267 -19.99 -37.98 3.17
CA PRO A 267 -19.54 -38.80 4.28
C PRO A 267 -20.65 -39.04 5.30
N ASP A 268 -20.54 -40.11 6.08
CA ASP A 268 -21.61 -40.51 7.03
C ASP A 268 -21.94 -39.39 8.02
N GLU A 269 -20.94 -38.72 8.55
CA GLU A 269 -21.12 -37.58 9.49
C GLU A 269 -21.90 -36.41 8.82
N ALA A 270 -21.51 -35.99 7.62
CA ALA A 270 -22.21 -34.92 6.91
C ALA A 270 -23.66 -35.32 6.54
N ARG A 271 -23.85 -36.58 6.17
CA ARG A 271 -25.20 -37.14 5.86
C ARG A 271 -26.08 -37.17 7.10
N GLU A 272 -25.56 -37.61 8.23
CA GLU A 272 -26.30 -37.62 9.49
C GLU A 272 -26.70 -36.20 9.93
N LYS A 273 -25.77 -35.22 9.88
CA LYS A 273 -26.09 -33.82 10.18
C LYS A 273 -27.13 -33.24 9.20
N ALA A 274 -27.02 -33.54 7.90
CA ALA A 274 -27.99 -33.11 6.92
C ALA A 274 -29.39 -33.69 7.19
N MET A 275 -29.44 -34.97 7.56
CA MET A 275 -30.71 -35.63 7.91
C MET A 275 -31.30 -35.09 9.20
N GLN A 276 -30.48 -34.84 10.22
CA GLN A 276 -30.94 -34.20 11.47
C GLN A 276 -31.53 -32.81 11.22
N GLU A 277 -30.87 -31.98 10.40
CA GLU A 277 -31.42 -30.66 10.05
C GLU A 277 -32.64 -30.75 9.16
N LEU A 278 -32.77 -31.78 8.31
CA LEU A 278 -33.99 -32.04 7.54
C LEU A 278 -35.15 -32.39 8.46
N HIS A 279 -34.96 -33.30 9.45
CA HIS A 279 -35.98 -33.59 10.44
C HIS A 279 -36.37 -32.40 11.29
N ARG A 280 -35.38 -31.52 11.57
CA ARG A 280 -35.64 -30.26 12.27
C ARG A 280 -36.48 -29.31 11.42
N LEU A 281 -36.17 -29.24 10.12
CA LEU A 281 -36.93 -28.43 9.17
C LEU A 281 -38.38 -28.94 9.01
N GLU A 282 -38.59 -30.28 9.01
CA GLU A 282 -39.93 -30.90 9.00
C GLU A 282 -40.78 -30.52 10.21
N ALA A 283 -40.14 -30.33 11.40
CA ALA A 283 -40.85 -29.98 12.63
C ALA A 283 -41.10 -28.47 12.80
N MET A 284 -40.52 -27.62 11.94
CA MET A 284 -40.67 -26.18 12.03
C MET A 284 -41.83 -25.63 11.23
N PRO A 285 -42.41 -24.48 11.66
CA PRO A 285 -43.44 -23.81 10.84
C PRO A 285 -42.86 -23.37 9.49
N PRO A 286 -43.59 -23.50 8.39
CA PRO A 286 -43.09 -23.24 7.03
C PRO A 286 -42.50 -21.86 6.74
N MET A 287 -42.75 -20.88 7.57
CA MET A 287 -42.35 -19.48 7.40
C MET A 287 -41.43 -18.99 8.52
N SER A 288 -40.81 -19.89 9.28
CA SER A 288 -39.92 -19.48 10.37
C SER A 288 -38.58 -18.99 9.84
N ALA A 289 -38.00 -17.99 10.49
CA ALA A 289 -36.65 -17.52 10.18
C ALA A 289 -35.60 -18.64 10.39
N GLU A 290 -35.81 -19.49 11.38
CA GLU A 290 -34.99 -20.65 11.67
C GLU A 290 -35.06 -21.70 10.54
N GLY A 291 -36.27 -21.93 9.98
CA GLY A 291 -36.46 -22.82 8.82
C GLY A 291 -35.67 -22.37 7.60
N THR A 292 -35.60 -21.07 7.36
CA THR A 292 -34.77 -20.51 6.28
C THR A 292 -33.26 -20.75 6.52
N VAL A 293 -32.81 -20.66 7.76
CA VAL A 293 -31.40 -20.94 8.12
C VAL A 293 -31.09 -22.42 7.92
N SER A 294 -31.93 -23.33 8.42
CA SER A 294 -31.78 -24.78 8.24
C SER A 294 -31.82 -25.19 6.78
N ARG A 295 -32.73 -24.63 5.98
CA ARG A 295 -32.78 -24.85 4.55
C ARG A 295 -31.52 -24.37 3.82
N THR A 296 -31.05 -23.17 4.12
CA THR A 296 -29.80 -22.63 3.56
C THR A 296 -28.61 -23.53 3.92
N TYR A 297 -28.57 -24.06 5.11
CA TYR A 297 -27.51 -24.98 5.54
C TYR A 297 -27.56 -26.30 4.74
N ILE A 298 -28.71 -26.91 4.58
CA ILE A 298 -28.87 -28.12 3.75
C ILE A 298 -28.48 -27.82 2.30
N ASP A 299 -28.91 -26.69 1.74
CA ASP A 299 -28.54 -26.28 0.40
C ASP A 299 -27.02 -26.11 0.22
N TRP A 300 -26.31 -25.61 1.23
CA TRP A 300 -24.85 -25.57 1.23
C TRP A 300 -24.25 -26.97 1.23
N LEU A 301 -24.67 -27.86 2.12
CA LEU A 301 -24.18 -29.25 2.18
C LEU A 301 -24.42 -29.99 0.84
N LEU A 302 -25.55 -29.77 0.19
CA LEU A 302 -25.87 -30.36 -1.12
C LEU A 302 -25.05 -29.77 -2.26
N SER A 303 -24.70 -28.49 -2.17
CA SER A 303 -24.01 -27.78 -3.25
C SER A 303 -22.51 -27.99 -3.27
N VAL A 304 -21.91 -28.43 -2.16
CA VAL A 304 -20.48 -28.72 -2.05
C VAL A 304 -20.19 -30.10 -2.68
N PRO A 305 -19.15 -30.24 -3.52
CA PRO A 305 -18.83 -31.53 -4.14
C PRO A 305 -18.20 -32.48 -3.13
N TRP A 306 -18.79 -33.67 -2.91
CA TRP A 306 -18.29 -34.68 -2.00
C TRP A 306 -17.51 -35.79 -2.69
N LYS A 307 -17.99 -36.23 -3.87
CA LYS A 307 -17.41 -37.36 -4.64
C LYS A 307 -17.09 -37.00 -6.08
N GLN A 308 -17.62 -35.93 -6.61
CA GLN A 308 -17.45 -35.57 -8.01
C GLN A 308 -16.00 -35.20 -8.33
N LYS A 309 -15.38 -35.91 -9.28
CA LYS A 309 -14.01 -35.66 -9.72
C LYS A 309 -13.98 -35.21 -11.18
N SER A 310 -13.14 -34.22 -11.48
CA SER A 310 -12.76 -33.98 -12.88
C SER A 310 -11.86 -35.12 -13.41
N LYS A 311 -12.00 -35.43 -14.68
CA LYS A 311 -11.14 -36.44 -15.36
C LYS A 311 -9.73 -35.86 -15.45
N GLU A 312 -8.80 -36.47 -14.73
CA GLU A 312 -7.41 -36.06 -14.69
C GLU A 312 -6.65 -36.57 -15.92
N ILE A 313 -5.93 -35.66 -16.55
CA ILE A 313 -4.97 -35.96 -17.64
C ILE A 313 -3.63 -36.17 -16.97
N ARG A 314 -3.00 -37.31 -17.19
CA ARG A 314 -1.71 -37.73 -16.63
C ARG A 314 -0.63 -37.87 -17.67
N ASP A 315 -0.70 -37.09 -18.73
CA ASP A 315 0.28 -37.09 -19.82
C ASP A 315 1.21 -35.88 -19.64
N LEU A 316 2.49 -36.17 -19.33
CA LEU A 316 3.51 -35.16 -19.16
C LEU A 316 3.87 -34.46 -20.45
N ALA A 317 3.89 -35.18 -21.60
CA ALA A 317 4.18 -34.57 -22.88
C ALA A 317 3.09 -33.54 -23.26
N LYS A 318 1.84 -33.90 -23.00
CA LYS A 318 0.74 -32.96 -23.20
C LYS A 318 0.77 -31.75 -22.21
N ALA A 319 1.23 -31.97 -20.98
CA ALA A 319 1.40 -30.90 -20.02
C ALA A 319 2.51 -29.94 -20.48
N GLU A 320 3.60 -30.44 -21.00
CA GLU A 320 4.68 -29.66 -21.57
C GLU A 320 4.21 -28.84 -22.80
N GLU A 321 3.45 -29.45 -23.69
CA GLU A 321 2.87 -28.78 -24.85
C GLU A 321 1.98 -27.60 -24.42
N VAL A 322 1.07 -27.83 -23.48
CA VAL A 322 0.18 -26.77 -22.93
C VAL A 322 0.96 -25.64 -22.30
N LEU A 323 2.01 -25.97 -21.53
CA LEU A 323 2.83 -24.93 -20.87
C LEU A 323 3.63 -24.12 -21.92
N ASN A 324 4.10 -24.77 -22.99
CA ASN A 324 4.85 -24.11 -24.06
C ASN A 324 3.95 -23.29 -24.98
N GLU A 325 2.69 -23.71 -25.17
CA GLU A 325 1.68 -22.95 -25.91
C GLU A 325 1.26 -21.69 -25.16
N ASP A 326 1.04 -21.78 -23.83
CA ASP A 326 0.51 -20.67 -23.03
C ASP A 326 1.60 -19.68 -22.58
N HIS A 327 2.86 -20.12 -22.47
CA HIS A 327 3.95 -19.32 -21.89
C HIS A 327 5.19 -19.37 -22.75
N TYR A 328 5.64 -18.19 -23.17
CA TYR A 328 6.92 -18.01 -23.83
C TYR A 328 8.01 -17.87 -22.79
N SER A 329 9.19 -18.49 -23.01
CA SER A 329 10.29 -18.53 -22.02
C SER A 329 9.89 -19.26 -20.73
N LEU A 330 10.53 -19.00 -19.60
CA LEU A 330 10.30 -19.61 -18.28
C LEU A 330 10.65 -21.11 -18.21
N GLU A 331 11.64 -21.57 -18.99
CA GLU A 331 11.98 -23.00 -19.10
C GLU A 331 12.24 -23.65 -17.75
N LYS A 332 13.09 -23.08 -16.90
CA LYS A 332 13.37 -23.59 -15.55
C LYS A 332 12.10 -23.76 -14.70
N ILE A 333 11.13 -22.86 -14.86
CA ILE A 333 9.87 -22.90 -14.11
C ILE A 333 8.97 -24.01 -14.69
N LYS A 334 8.91 -24.12 -16.00
CA LYS A 334 8.16 -25.19 -16.68
C LYS A 334 8.71 -26.57 -16.32
N ASP A 335 10.03 -26.77 -16.38
CA ASP A 335 10.69 -27.99 -15.96
C ASP A 335 10.35 -28.37 -14.53
N ARG A 336 10.41 -27.41 -13.62
CA ARG A 336 10.06 -27.65 -12.21
C ARG A 336 8.58 -27.99 -12.02
N ILE A 337 7.68 -27.37 -12.77
CA ILE A 337 6.25 -27.73 -12.79
C ILE A 337 6.08 -29.17 -13.32
N LEU A 338 6.77 -29.54 -14.38
CA LEU A 338 6.71 -30.89 -14.93
C LEU A 338 7.28 -31.95 -13.98
N GLU A 339 8.38 -31.67 -13.30
CA GLU A 339 8.92 -32.51 -12.24
C GLU A 339 7.90 -32.72 -11.12
N TYR A 340 7.25 -31.64 -10.67
CA TYR A 340 6.22 -31.71 -9.64
C TYR A 340 5.02 -32.55 -10.11
N LEU A 341 4.58 -32.38 -11.34
CA LEU A 341 3.49 -33.18 -11.93
C LEU A 341 3.89 -34.64 -12.06
N ALA A 342 5.15 -34.94 -12.41
CA ALA A 342 5.69 -36.31 -12.48
C ALA A 342 5.65 -37.00 -11.12
N VAL A 343 6.10 -36.35 -10.05
CA VAL A 343 6.04 -36.88 -8.68
C VAL A 343 4.59 -37.19 -8.29
N ARG A 344 3.65 -36.31 -8.63
CA ARG A 344 2.21 -36.54 -8.35
C ARG A 344 1.61 -37.72 -9.16
N GLN A 345 2.20 -38.10 -10.23
CA GLN A 345 1.77 -39.32 -10.95
C GLN A 345 2.27 -40.60 -10.27
N LEU A 346 3.45 -40.56 -9.69
CA LEU A 346 4.07 -41.70 -9.04
C LEU A 346 3.51 -41.97 -7.64
N VAL A 347 3.18 -40.90 -6.91
CA VAL A 347 2.74 -40.96 -5.51
C VAL A 347 1.25 -40.67 -5.43
N LYS A 348 0.46 -41.60 -4.85
CA LYS A 348 -1.01 -41.46 -4.70
C LYS A 348 -1.41 -40.27 -3.82
N ASN A 349 -0.67 -39.98 -2.77
CA ASN A 349 -0.84 -38.85 -1.87
C ASN A 349 0.52 -38.19 -1.67
N PRO A 350 0.94 -37.28 -2.54
CA PRO A 350 2.22 -36.60 -2.36
C PRO A 350 2.13 -35.65 -1.15
N ARG A 351 2.96 -35.91 -0.15
CA ARG A 351 3.17 -35.02 1.00
C ARG A 351 4.17 -33.90 0.63
N GLY A 352 4.03 -33.36 -0.59
CA GLY A 352 4.96 -32.37 -1.13
C GLY A 352 4.61 -30.94 -0.73
N SER A 353 5.62 -30.09 -0.80
CA SER A 353 5.45 -28.64 -0.69
C SER A 353 4.49 -28.12 -1.75
N ILE A 354 3.84 -27.01 -1.48
CA ILE A 354 2.89 -26.36 -2.37
C ILE A 354 3.64 -25.41 -3.28
N LEU A 355 3.39 -25.45 -4.58
CA LEU A 355 4.03 -24.54 -5.53
C LEU A 355 3.62 -23.08 -5.23
N CYS A 356 4.60 -22.23 -4.99
CA CYS A 356 4.41 -20.80 -4.77
C CYS A 356 5.16 -19.99 -5.82
N PHE A 357 4.44 -19.29 -6.67
CA PHE A 357 5.00 -18.39 -7.67
C PHE A 357 5.24 -17.00 -7.08
N VAL A 358 6.51 -16.64 -6.90
CA VAL A 358 6.92 -15.35 -6.34
C VAL A 358 7.57 -14.50 -7.43
N GLY A 359 7.13 -13.25 -7.57
CA GLY A 359 7.71 -12.34 -8.54
C GLY A 359 6.86 -11.10 -8.79
N PRO A 360 7.36 -10.16 -9.60
CA PRO A 360 6.68 -8.88 -9.83
C PRO A 360 5.31 -9.06 -10.50
N PRO A 361 4.46 -8.03 -10.45
CA PRO A 361 3.16 -8.09 -11.11
C PRO A 361 3.31 -8.21 -12.63
N GLY A 362 2.42 -9.00 -13.25
CA GLY A 362 2.37 -9.11 -14.70
C GLY A 362 3.36 -10.12 -15.33
N VAL A 363 4.03 -10.96 -14.53
CA VAL A 363 4.94 -12.01 -15.05
C VAL A 363 4.25 -13.35 -15.30
N GLY A 364 2.93 -13.42 -15.25
CA GLY A 364 2.19 -14.63 -15.61
C GLY A 364 1.89 -15.59 -14.46
N LYS A 365 2.05 -15.22 -13.18
CA LYS A 365 1.79 -16.10 -12.02
C LYS A 365 0.41 -16.77 -12.06
N THR A 366 -0.64 -15.98 -12.23
CA THR A 366 -2.02 -16.48 -12.29
C THR A 366 -2.30 -17.28 -13.57
N SER A 367 -1.68 -16.94 -14.70
CA SER A 367 -1.81 -17.71 -15.94
C SER A 367 -1.14 -19.07 -15.86
N LEU A 368 0.03 -19.18 -15.21
CA LEU A 368 0.68 -20.48 -14.94
C LEU A 368 -0.26 -21.42 -14.18
N GLY A 369 -0.95 -20.92 -13.14
CA GLY A 369 -1.94 -21.71 -12.42
C GLY A 369 -3.08 -22.20 -13.31
N LYS A 370 -3.57 -21.37 -14.25
CA LYS A 370 -4.58 -21.78 -15.23
C LYS A 370 -4.06 -22.82 -16.20
N SER A 371 -2.82 -22.67 -16.67
CA SER A 371 -2.21 -23.61 -17.60
C SER A 371 -1.96 -24.97 -16.96
N ILE A 372 -1.56 -25.01 -15.68
CA ILE A 372 -1.47 -26.24 -14.89
C ILE A 372 -2.84 -26.93 -14.79
N ALA A 373 -3.90 -26.15 -14.54
CA ALA A 373 -5.25 -26.71 -14.50
C ALA A 373 -5.69 -27.27 -15.84
N ARG A 374 -5.40 -26.57 -16.94
CA ARG A 374 -5.65 -27.05 -18.32
C ARG A 374 -4.85 -28.31 -18.65
N ALA A 375 -3.57 -28.32 -18.30
CA ALA A 375 -2.67 -29.45 -18.53
C ALA A 375 -3.11 -30.71 -17.78
N THR A 376 -3.59 -30.55 -16.56
CA THR A 376 -4.05 -31.66 -15.72
C THR A 376 -5.53 -32.02 -15.93
N GLY A 377 -6.29 -31.25 -16.73
CA GLY A 377 -7.72 -31.44 -16.94
C GLY A 377 -8.59 -31.16 -15.71
N ARG A 378 -8.04 -30.45 -14.73
CA ARG A 378 -8.73 -30.09 -13.49
C ARG A 378 -9.46 -28.75 -13.63
N LYS A 379 -10.53 -28.56 -12.86
CA LYS A 379 -11.21 -27.26 -12.79
C LYS A 379 -10.32 -26.26 -12.08
N PHE A 380 -10.31 -25.02 -12.57
CA PHE A 380 -9.56 -23.92 -12.00
C PHE A 380 -10.44 -22.98 -11.19
N VAL A 381 -10.06 -22.72 -9.97
CA VAL A 381 -10.66 -21.67 -9.13
C VAL A 381 -9.58 -20.80 -8.51
N ARG A 382 -9.88 -19.53 -8.35
CA ARG A 382 -8.95 -18.54 -7.78
C ARG A 382 -9.58 -17.91 -6.55
N LEU A 383 -8.82 -17.88 -5.47
CA LEU A 383 -9.12 -17.18 -4.24
C LEU A 383 -8.08 -16.07 -4.04
N SER A 384 -8.51 -14.82 -3.95
CA SER A 384 -7.63 -13.71 -3.62
C SER A 384 -7.59 -13.52 -2.11
N LEU A 385 -6.40 -13.58 -1.53
CA LEU A 385 -6.16 -13.42 -0.11
C LEU A 385 -5.73 -11.98 0.25
N GLY A 386 -5.60 -11.12 -0.77
CA GLY A 386 -5.25 -9.72 -0.55
C GLY A 386 -6.34 -8.96 0.19
N GLY A 387 -6.03 -8.53 1.42
CA GLY A 387 -6.97 -7.79 2.27
C GLY A 387 -7.76 -8.65 3.27
N VAL A 388 -7.60 -9.96 3.25
CA VAL A 388 -8.17 -10.88 4.27
C VAL A 388 -7.46 -10.63 5.60
N ARG A 389 -8.23 -10.41 6.65
CA ARG A 389 -7.73 -10.13 8.01
C ARG A 389 -8.39 -10.98 9.08
N ASP A 390 -9.56 -11.55 8.79
CA ASP A 390 -10.34 -12.36 9.71
C ASP A 390 -10.20 -13.84 9.34
N GLU A 391 -9.87 -14.68 10.31
CA GLU A 391 -9.83 -16.13 10.18
C GLU A 391 -11.18 -16.68 9.67
N ALA A 392 -12.28 -16.06 10.08
CA ALA A 392 -13.61 -16.45 9.68
C ALA A 392 -13.88 -16.32 8.16
N GLU A 393 -13.12 -15.49 7.44
CA GLU A 393 -13.19 -15.47 5.98
C GLU A 393 -12.71 -16.79 5.37
N ILE A 394 -11.77 -17.49 5.99
CA ILE A 394 -11.23 -18.77 5.51
C ILE A 394 -12.06 -19.95 6.01
N ARG A 395 -12.36 -19.96 7.32
CA ARG A 395 -13.05 -21.05 8.03
C ARG A 395 -14.56 -20.88 8.13
N GLY A 396 -15.13 -19.72 7.73
CA GLY A 396 -16.53 -19.44 7.87
C GLY A 396 -16.94 -18.94 9.25
N HIS A 397 -18.11 -18.35 9.33
CA HIS A 397 -18.74 -17.92 10.58
C HIS A 397 -19.68 -19.00 11.11
N ARG A 398 -19.76 -19.11 12.42
CA ARG A 398 -20.72 -20.02 13.05
C ARG A 398 -22.16 -19.70 12.57
N ARG A 399 -22.91 -20.71 12.17
CA ARG A 399 -24.27 -20.59 11.60
C ARG A 399 -25.30 -19.88 12.48
N THR A 400 -25.00 -19.71 13.77
CA THR A 400 -25.87 -18.99 14.71
C THR A 400 -25.92 -17.48 14.47
N TYR A 401 -25.00 -16.92 13.70
CA TYR A 401 -25.01 -15.50 13.37
C TYR A 401 -25.89 -15.24 12.14
N ILE A 402 -26.69 -14.19 12.22
CA ILE A 402 -27.54 -13.78 11.08
C ILE A 402 -26.64 -13.35 9.91
N GLY A 403 -26.84 -13.98 8.75
CA GLY A 403 -26.02 -13.70 7.56
C GLY A 403 -24.72 -14.49 7.49
N ALA A 404 -24.48 -15.45 8.38
CA ALA A 404 -23.33 -16.34 8.33
C ALA A 404 -23.23 -17.08 6.99
N LEU A 405 -22.02 -17.25 6.50
CA LEU A 405 -21.68 -17.98 5.27
C LEU A 405 -20.50 -18.92 5.56
N PRO A 406 -20.38 -20.03 4.80
CA PRO A 406 -19.18 -20.85 4.83
C PRO A 406 -17.93 -20.04 4.43
N GLY A 407 -16.78 -20.49 4.88
CA GLY A 407 -15.50 -19.90 4.52
C GLY A 407 -15.25 -19.92 3.02
N GLN A 408 -14.37 -19.04 2.58
CA GLN A 408 -14.08 -18.87 1.15
C GLN A 408 -13.53 -20.14 0.52
N ILE A 409 -12.83 -21.01 1.27
CA ILE A 409 -12.35 -22.30 0.78
C ILE A 409 -13.53 -23.17 0.33
N ILE A 410 -14.53 -23.35 1.17
CA ILE A 410 -15.73 -24.12 0.85
C ILE A 410 -16.54 -23.48 -0.29
N GLN A 411 -16.63 -22.15 -0.32
CA GLN A 411 -17.26 -21.43 -1.41
C GLN A 411 -16.57 -21.70 -2.76
N MET A 412 -15.22 -21.74 -2.75
CA MET A 412 -14.45 -22.07 -3.96
C MET A 412 -14.62 -23.53 -4.37
N MET A 413 -14.73 -24.45 -3.42
CA MET A 413 -15.04 -25.86 -3.71
C MET A 413 -16.41 -26.02 -4.36
N LYS A 414 -17.43 -25.32 -3.85
CA LYS A 414 -18.75 -25.25 -4.49
C LYS A 414 -18.67 -24.71 -5.92
N LYS A 415 -17.92 -23.61 -6.14
CA LYS A 415 -17.71 -23.01 -7.47
C LYS A 415 -17.01 -23.95 -8.43
N ALA A 416 -16.05 -24.73 -7.95
CA ALA A 416 -15.35 -25.74 -8.73
C ALA A 416 -16.27 -26.90 -9.15
N GLY A 417 -17.21 -27.29 -8.28
CA GLY A 417 -18.10 -28.44 -8.50
C GLY A 417 -17.39 -29.80 -8.53
N THR A 418 -16.11 -29.85 -8.13
CA THR A 418 -15.29 -31.08 -8.09
C THR A 418 -14.41 -31.09 -6.86
N VAL A 419 -14.08 -32.27 -6.31
CA VAL A 419 -13.22 -32.44 -5.13
C VAL A 419 -11.74 -32.28 -5.43
N ASN A 420 -11.34 -32.28 -6.70
CA ASN A 420 -9.93 -32.24 -7.15
C ASN A 420 -9.62 -31.02 -8.04
N PRO A 421 -10.07 -29.80 -7.73
CA PRO A 421 -9.75 -28.64 -8.52
C PRO A 421 -8.28 -28.22 -8.33
N VAL A 422 -7.81 -27.33 -9.19
CA VAL A 422 -6.66 -26.46 -8.92
C VAL A 422 -7.18 -25.21 -8.24
N LEU A 423 -6.78 -24.98 -7.01
CA LEU A 423 -7.14 -23.80 -6.23
C LEU A 423 -5.93 -22.89 -6.11
N LEU A 424 -6.02 -21.72 -6.75
CA LEU A 424 -4.98 -20.71 -6.72
C LEU A 424 -5.26 -19.72 -5.58
N LEU A 425 -4.34 -19.70 -4.61
CA LEU A 425 -4.29 -18.72 -3.52
C LEU A 425 -3.47 -17.52 -3.99
N ASP A 426 -4.14 -16.46 -4.37
CA ASP A 426 -3.48 -15.29 -4.96
C ASP A 426 -3.19 -14.22 -3.92
N GLU A 427 -2.03 -13.58 -4.00
CA GLU A 427 -1.57 -12.51 -3.11
C GLU A 427 -1.44 -12.94 -1.63
N VAL A 428 -0.80 -14.09 -1.36
CA VAL A 428 -0.55 -14.62 0.00
C VAL A 428 0.34 -13.66 0.82
N ASP A 429 1.16 -12.87 0.16
CA ASP A 429 2.01 -11.83 0.74
C ASP A 429 1.26 -10.62 1.31
N LYS A 430 -0.03 -10.50 1.02
CA LYS A 430 -0.90 -9.41 1.48
C LYS A 430 -1.87 -9.83 2.59
N LEU A 431 -1.67 -11.00 3.17
CA LEU A 431 -2.38 -11.42 4.36
C LEU A 431 -2.02 -10.50 5.53
N GLY A 432 -3.03 -9.96 6.19
CA GLY A 432 -2.86 -9.16 7.40
C GLY A 432 -3.26 -9.95 8.63
N ALA A 433 -2.50 -9.86 9.72
CA ALA A 433 -2.95 -10.29 11.04
C ALA A 433 -3.59 -9.09 11.76
N ASP A 434 -4.76 -9.29 12.37
CA ASP A 434 -5.45 -8.30 13.17
C ASP A 434 -5.86 -8.95 14.50
N PHE A 435 -6.27 -8.16 15.49
CA PHE A 435 -6.78 -8.66 16.78
C PHE A 435 -8.03 -9.55 16.66
N ARG A 436 -8.61 -9.68 15.48
CA ARG A 436 -9.77 -10.55 15.17
C ARG A 436 -9.39 -11.99 14.81
N GLY A 437 -8.11 -12.31 14.65
CA GLY A 437 -7.63 -13.64 14.30
C GLY A 437 -6.41 -13.61 13.39
N ASP A 438 -5.84 -14.79 13.16
CA ASP A 438 -4.71 -14.99 12.27
C ASP A 438 -5.13 -15.85 11.07
N PRO A 439 -5.45 -15.24 9.91
CA PRO A 439 -5.78 -16.00 8.71
C PRO A 439 -4.66 -16.95 8.26
N SER A 440 -3.40 -16.64 8.62
CA SER A 440 -2.26 -17.50 8.28
C SER A 440 -2.34 -18.84 9.02
N ALA A 441 -2.80 -18.84 10.27
CA ALA A 441 -3.00 -20.06 11.04
C ALA A 441 -4.09 -20.95 10.40
N ALA A 442 -5.20 -20.35 9.94
CA ALA A 442 -6.25 -21.09 9.22
C ALA A 442 -5.73 -21.68 7.90
N LEU A 443 -4.89 -20.92 7.17
CA LEU A 443 -4.27 -21.43 5.94
C LEU A 443 -3.27 -22.54 6.20
N LEU A 444 -2.56 -22.54 7.32
CA LEU A 444 -1.67 -23.64 7.67
C LEU A 444 -2.41 -24.98 7.77
N GLU A 445 -3.60 -25.00 8.35
CA GLU A 445 -4.44 -26.20 8.40
C GLU A 445 -4.92 -26.62 7.00
N VAL A 446 -5.36 -25.68 6.18
CA VAL A 446 -5.79 -25.95 4.80
C VAL A 446 -4.65 -26.53 3.95
N LEU A 447 -3.43 -26.04 4.16
CA LEU A 447 -2.27 -26.36 3.32
C LEU A 447 -1.47 -27.55 3.87
N ASP A 448 -1.63 -27.92 5.12
CA ASP A 448 -0.92 -29.03 5.73
C ASP A 448 -1.49 -30.38 5.26
N PRO A 449 -0.72 -31.21 4.51
CA PRO A 449 -1.18 -32.52 4.06
C PRO A 449 -1.57 -33.47 5.20
N GLU A 450 -1.11 -33.21 6.43
CA GLU A 450 -1.45 -34.05 7.60
C GLU A 450 -2.81 -33.66 8.20
N GLN A 451 -3.27 -32.41 8.00
CA GLN A 451 -4.48 -31.87 8.58
C GLN A 451 -5.60 -31.63 7.56
N ASN A 452 -5.26 -31.35 6.31
CA ASN A 452 -6.21 -30.89 5.29
C ASN A 452 -7.29 -31.91 4.89
N HIS A 453 -7.12 -33.18 5.25
CA HIS A 453 -8.13 -34.24 5.04
C HIS A 453 -9.30 -34.13 6.03
N MET A 454 -9.11 -33.42 7.17
CA MET A 454 -10.10 -33.18 8.22
C MET A 454 -10.38 -31.69 8.39
N PHE A 455 -10.33 -30.91 7.31
CA PHE A 455 -10.60 -29.47 7.38
C PHE A 455 -12.04 -29.21 7.86
N GLN A 456 -12.18 -28.43 8.93
CA GLN A 456 -13.46 -28.10 9.51
C GLN A 456 -13.83 -26.62 9.26
N ASP A 457 -14.90 -26.42 8.47
CA ASP A 457 -15.52 -25.11 8.31
C ASP A 457 -16.52 -24.86 9.43
N HIS A 458 -16.46 -23.69 10.07
CA HIS A 458 -17.32 -23.36 11.22
C HIS A 458 -18.80 -23.22 10.87
N TYR A 459 -19.15 -22.94 9.59
CA TYR A 459 -20.53 -22.91 9.15
C TYR A 459 -21.08 -24.30 8.87
N LEU A 460 -20.31 -25.12 8.14
CA LEU A 460 -20.70 -26.48 7.81
C LEU A 460 -20.64 -27.40 9.02
N ASP A 461 -19.67 -27.18 9.91
CA ASP A 461 -19.45 -27.94 11.13
C ASP A 461 -19.31 -29.46 10.87
N VAL A 462 -18.75 -29.81 9.70
CA VAL A 462 -18.41 -31.17 9.27
C VAL A 462 -17.01 -31.17 8.67
N GLU A 463 -16.33 -32.31 8.77
CA GLU A 463 -15.03 -32.48 8.13
C GLU A 463 -15.15 -32.53 6.61
N TYR A 464 -14.26 -31.80 5.94
CA TYR A 464 -14.17 -31.74 4.50
C TYR A 464 -12.78 -32.10 3.99
N ASP A 465 -12.69 -33.14 3.14
CA ASP A 465 -11.43 -33.65 2.60
C ASP A 465 -10.86 -32.74 1.48
N LEU A 466 -9.85 -31.92 1.82
CA LEU A 466 -9.11 -31.08 0.89
C LEU A 466 -7.85 -31.77 0.31
N SER A 467 -7.54 -33.01 0.70
CA SER A 467 -6.31 -33.72 0.27
C SER A 467 -6.17 -33.92 -1.24
N LYS A 468 -7.29 -33.86 -1.97
CA LYS A 468 -7.34 -34.02 -3.43
C LYS A 468 -7.22 -32.69 -4.18
N VAL A 469 -7.29 -31.56 -3.48
CA VAL A 469 -7.13 -30.23 -4.06
C VAL A 469 -5.67 -30.00 -4.43
N PHE A 470 -5.44 -29.39 -5.56
CA PHE A 470 -4.13 -28.94 -5.96
C PHE A 470 -3.98 -27.45 -5.62
N PHE A 471 -3.36 -27.16 -4.49
CA PHE A 471 -3.10 -25.79 -4.08
C PHE A 471 -1.89 -25.23 -4.84
N ILE A 472 -2.03 -24.01 -5.30
CA ILE A 472 -0.96 -23.18 -5.85
C ILE A 472 -1.04 -21.83 -5.18
N ALA A 473 0.06 -21.27 -4.72
CA ALA A 473 0.13 -19.95 -4.13
C ALA A 473 0.80 -18.94 -5.08
N THR A 474 0.45 -17.68 -4.96
CA THR A 474 1.17 -16.59 -5.62
C THR A 474 1.48 -15.48 -4.62
N ALA A 475 2.65 -14.87 -4.79
CA ALA A 475 3.07 -13.72 -4.01
C ALA A 475 3.85 -12.73 -4.89
N ASN A 476 3.88 -11.47 -4.51
CA ASN A 476 4.76 -10.51 -5.15
C ASN A 476 6.10 -10.46 -4.42
N VAL A 477 6.06 -10.56 -3.11
CA VAL A 477 7.20 -10.38 -2.21
C VAL A 477 7.27 -11.54 -1.23
N LEU A 478 8.48 -12.05 -0.97
CA LEU A 478 8.67 -13.23 -0.12
C LEU A 478 8.68 -12.88 1.37
N HIS A 479 9.33 -11.77 1.75
CA HIS A 479 9.59 -11.44 3.15
C HIS A 479 8.33 -11.08 3.96
N THR A 480 7.23 -10.77 3.30
CA THR A 480 5.94 -10.49 3.94
C THR A 480 5.12 -11.74 4.23
N ILE A 481 5.49 -12.89 3.66
CA ILE A 481 4.85 -14.17 3.96
C ILE A 481 5.33 -14.67 5.32
N PRO A 482 4.43 -15.05 6.24
CA PRO A 482 4.81 -15.62 7.53
C PRO A 482 5.75 -16.83 7.40
N PRO A 483 6.81 -16.95 8.20
CA PRO A 483 7.79 -18.04 8.08
C PRO A 483 7.18 -19.44 8.13
N ALA A 484 6.18 -19.64 8.97
CA ALA A 484 5.47 -20.92 9.09
C ALA A 484 4.77 -21.36 7.79
N LEU A 485 4.29 -20.40 6.99
CA LEU A 485 3.76 -20.68 5.65
C LEU A 485 4.87 -20.90 4.64
N GLN A 486 5.99 -20.15 4.73
CA GLN A 486 7.11 -20.30 3.81
C GLN A 486 7.68 -21.72 3.84
N ASP A 487 7.76 -22.34 5.02
CA ASP A 487 8.29 -23.72 5.19
C ASP A 487 7.45 -24.78 4.47
N ARG A 488 6.20 -24.48 4.15
CA ARG A 488 5.29 -25.38 3.42
C ARG A 488 5.23 -25.10 1.92
N LEU A 489 5.84 -23.98 1.49
CA LEU A 489 5.82 -23.52 0.11
C LEU A 489 7.10 -23.87 -0.61
N GLU A 490 6.98 -24.43 -1.77
CA GLU A 490 8.07 -24.52 -2.74
C GLU A 490 8.12 -23.26 -3.59
N ILE A 491 9.11 -22.42 -3.32
CA ILE A 491 9.20 -21.09 -3.88
C ILE A 491 9.82 -21.14 -5.27
N LEU A 492 9.03 -20.79 -6.28
CA LEU A 492 9.47 -20.64 -7.66
C LEU A 492 9.51 -19.13 -7.99
N ARG A 493 10.72 -18.60 -8.13
CA ARG A 493 10.92 -17.18 -8.40
C ARG A 493 10.78 -16.89 -9.89
N LEU A 494 9.79 -16.09 -10.25
CA LEU A 494 9.61 -15.53 -11.57
C LEU A 494 10.30 -14.17 -11.64
N SER A 495 11.28 -14.07 -12.52
CA SER A 495 11.92 -12.80 -12.85
C SER A 495 11.11 -12.01 -13.86
N GLY A 496 11.46 -10.75 -14.06
CA GLY A 496 10.94 -9.94 -15.16
C GLY A 496 11.37 -10.46 -16.53
N TYR A 497 10.69 -9.97 -17.56
CA TYR A 497 10.95 -10.29 -18.95
C TYR A 497 11.94 -9.31 -19.59
N THR A 498 12.77 -9.82 -20.48
CA THR A 498 13.58 -9.01 -21.39
C THR A 498 12.69 -8.29 -22.42
N GLU A 499 13.23 -7.30 -23.10
CA GLU A 499 12.52 -6.60 -24.19
C GLU A 499 12.07 -7.57 -25.29
N ARG A 500 12.94 -8.51 -25.66
CA ARG A 500 12.65 -9.54 -26.65
C ARG A 500 11.56 -10.51 -26.19
N GLU A 501 11.63 -10.97 -24.94
CA GLU A 501 10.58 -11.82 -24.39
C GLU A 501 9.22 -11.08 -24.34
N LYS A 502 9.21 -9.80 -23.96
CA LYS A 502 8.01 -8.97 -23.98
C LYS A 502 7.42 -8.84 -25.38
N LEU A 503 8.29 -8.65 -26.38
CA LEU A 503 7.88 -8.56 -27.76
C LEU A 503 7.23 -9.87 -28.24
N GLU A 504 7.86 -11.02 -27.96
CA GLU A 504 7.31 -12.32 -28.34
C GLU A 504 5.99 -12.63 -27.59
N ILE A 505 5.92 -12.31 -26.31
CA ILE A 505 4.68 -12.47 -25.54
C ILE A 505 3.58 -11.54 -26.10
N ALA A 506 3.93 -10.32 -26.48
CA ALA A 506 2.98 -9.38 -27.07
C ALA A 506 2.42 -9.93 -28.38
N LYS A 507 3.28 -10.41 -29.28
CA LYS A 507 2.88 -10.97 -30.58
C LYS A 507 1.99 -12.20 -30.43
N ARG A 508 2.43 -13.17 -29.59
CA ARG A 508 1.78 -14.49 -29.49
C ARG A 508 0.48 -14.45 -28.70
N HIS A 509 0.42 -13.62 -27.65
CA HIS A 509 -0.67 -13.70 -26.68
C HIS A 509 -1.43 -12.39 -26.48
N LEU A 510 -0.71 -11.25 -26.24
CA LEU A 510 -1.40 -10.04 -25.79
C LEU A 510 -2.20 -9.36 -26.90
N VAL A 511 -1.65 -9.30 -28.11
CA VAL A 511 -2.32 -8.67 -29.27
C VAL A 511 -3.61 -9.43 -29.59
N VAL A 512 -3.52 -10.77 -29.69
CA VAL A 512 -4.67 -11.63 -29.99
C VAL A 512 -5.75 -11.47 -28.92
N LYS A 513 -5.34 -11.61 -27.65
CA LYS A 513 -6.24 -11.46 -26.49
C LYS A 513 -6.93 -10.11 -26.45
N GLN A 514 -6.18 -9.03 -26.70
CA GLN A 514 -6.74 -7.68 -26.65
C GLN A 514 -7.58 -7.34 -27.88
N ALA A 515 -7.24 -7.86 -29.05
CA ALA A 515 -8.08 -7.72 -30.25
C ALA A 515 -9.45 -8.39 -30.03
N GLU A 516 -9.46 -9.64 -29.59
CA GLU A 516 -10.70 -10.37 -29.26
C GLU A 516 -11.54 -9.66 -28.19
N ALA A 517 -10.89 -9.22 -27.09
CA ALA A 517 -11.57 -8.51 -26.00
C ALA A 517 -12.21 -7.18 -26.43
N ASN A 518 -11.70 -6.55 -27.48
CA ASN A 518 -12.24 -5.31 -28.06
C ASN A 518 -13.08 -5.54 -29.33
N GLY A 519 -13.39 -6.80 -29.68
CA GLY A 519 -14.26 -7.15 -30.79
C GLY A 519 -13.62 -6.98 -32.19
N LEU A 520 -12.29 -6.91 -32.27
CA LEU A 520 -11.53 -6.82 -33.51
C LEU A 520 -11.11 -8.21 -33.98
N LYS A 521 -11.24 -8.47 -35.28
CA LYS A 521 -10.72 -9.68 -35.91
C LYS A 521 -9.23 -9.51 -36.23
N PRO A 522 -8.44 -10.59 -36.27
CA PRO A 522 -7.00 -10.52 -36.60
C PRO A 522 -6.70 -9.88 -37.97
N GLU A 523 -7.65 -9.94 -38.90
CA GLU A 523 -7.54 -9.36 -40.24
C GLU A 523 -7.70 -7.85 -40.28
N GLN A 524 -8.31 -7.26 -39.23
CA GLN A 524 -8.66 -5.83 -39.14
C GLN A 524 -7.54 -4.99 -38.52
N MET A 525 -6.61 -5.62 -37.78
CA MET A 525 -5.53 -4.91 -37.13
C MET A 525 -4.26 -5.76 -37.10
N GLU A 526 -3.14 -5.14 -37.44
CA GLU A 526 -1.82 -5.75 -37.41
C GLU A 526 -0.84 -4.82 -36.69
N PHE A 527 -0.19 -5.33 -35.65
CA PHE A 527 0.93 -4.62 -35.03
C PHE A 527 2.22 -4.98 -35.72
N THR A 528 2.98 -3.97 -36.12
CA THR A 528 4.36 -4.18 -36.56
C THR A 528 5.26 -4.42 -35.36
N GLU A 529 6.41 -5.04 -35.61
CA GLU A 529 7.44 -5.24 -34.60
C GLU A 529 7.92 -3.92 -34.01
N GLU A 530 8.13 -2.94 -34.88
CA GLU A 530 8.54 -1.58 -34.51
C GLU A 530 7.48 -0.90 -33.63
N GLY A 531 6.18 -1.07 -33.95
CA GLY A 531 5.10 -0.53 -33.14
C GLY A 531 5.04 -1.12 -31.73
N LEU A 532 5.24 -2.44 -31.60
CA LEU A 532 5.31 -3.10 -30.30
C LEU A 532 6.54 -2.65 -29.50
N LEU A 533 7.70 -2.55 -30.14
CA LEU A 533 8.93 -2.04 -29.52
C LEU A 533 8.77 -0.58 -29.06
N GLU A 534 8.09 0.24 -29.85
CA GLU A 534 7.77 1.63 -29.45
C GLU A 534 6.95 1.67 -28.18
N ILE A 535 5.92 0.81 -28.05
CA ILE A 535 5.11 0.71 -26.82
C ILE A 535 5.99 0.25 -25.64
N ILE A 536 6.80 -0.78 -25.82
CA ILE A 536 7.65 -1.37 -24.79
C ILE A 536 8.65 -0.33 -24.26
N ARG A 537 9.31 0.41 -25.15
CA ARG A 537 10.39 1.33 -24.80
C ARG A 537 9.91 2.67 -24.26
N HIS A 538 8.83 3.21 -24.81
CA HIS A 538 8.44 4.59 -24.61
C HIS A 538 7.13 4.78 -23.84
N TYR A 539 6.31 3.75 -23.71
CA TYR A 539 5.01 3.84 -23.02
C TYR A 539 4.88 2.92 -21.81
N THR A 540 5.82 1.99 -21.61
CA THR A 540 5.81 1.07 -20.47
C THR A 540 7.13 1.07 -19.71
N ARG A 541 7.06 0.97 -18.37
CA ARG A 541 8.24 0.81 -17.50
C ARG A 541 7.85 -0.20 -16.41
N GLU A 542 8.00 -1.46 -16.71
CA GLU A 542 7.63 -2.56 -15.82
C GLU A 542 8.49 -3.80 -16.09
N SER A 543 8.63 -4.67 -15.09
CA SER A 543 9.29 -5.96 -15.26
C SER A 543 8.42 -7.01 -15.95
N GLY A 544 7.10 -6.95 -15.74
CA GLY A 544 6.13 -7.82 -16.39
C GLY A 544 5.58 -7.25 -17.71
N VAL A 545 4.35 -7.65 -18.04
CA VAL A 545 3.64 -7.26 -19.28
C VAL A 545 2.25 -6.68 -19.03
N ARG A 546 1.93 -6.29 -17.77
CA ARG A 546 0.58 -5.82 -17.39
C ARG A 546 0.23 -4.45 -18.00
N ASN A 547 1.16 -3.51 -17.96
CA ASN A 547 0.96 -2.20 -18.56
C ASN A 547 1.08 -2.27 -20.08
N LEU A 548 1.97 -3.13 -20.60
CA LEU A 548 2.06 -3.43 -22.02
C LEU A 548 0.70 -3.93 -22.57
N GLU A 549 0.07 -4.87 -21.87
CA GLU A 549 -1.27 -5.34 -22.19
C GLU A 549 -2.31 -4.20 -22.20
N ARG A 550 -2.24 -3.27 -21.24
CA ARG A 550 -3.13 -2.12 -21.17
C ARG A 550 -2.93 -1.12 -22.31
N GLU A 551 -1.69 -0.84 -22.68
CA GLU A 551 -1.39 0.08 -23.78
C GLU A 551 -1.75 -0.54 -25.13
N ILE A 552 -1.49 -1.85 -25.33
CA ILE A 552 -1.99 -2.57 -26.52
C ILE A 552 -3.52 -2.49 -26.57
N GLY A 553 -4.20 -2.77 -25.46
CA GLY A 553 -5.68 -2.64 -25.37
C GLY A 553 -6.16 -1.21 -25.65
N SER A 554 -5.37 -0.19 -25.27
CA SER A 554 -5.68 1.20 -25.60
C SER A 554 -5.61 1.48 -27.12
N CYS A 555 -4.60 0.93 -27.79
CA CYS A 555 -4.50 0.98 -29.24
C CYS A 555 -5.67 0.24 -29.90
N CYS A 556 -5.98 -0.97 -29.44
CA CYS A 556 -7.13 -1.76 -29.94
C CYS A 556 -8.46 -0.98 -29.83
N ARG A 557 -8.71 -0.32 -28.72
CA ARG A 557 -9.92 0.50 -28.53
C ARG A 557 -10.00 1.67 -29.52
N LYS A 558 -8.87 2.29 -29.83
CA LYS A 558 -8.83 3.40 -30.81
C LYS A 558 -9.06 2.94 -32.22
N VAL A 559 -8.50 1.76 -32.58
CA VAL A 559 -8.78 1.10 -33.87
C VAL A 559 -10.27 0.71 -33.94
N ALA A 560 -10.80 0.10 -32.90
CA ALA A 560 -12.23 -0.26 -32.83
C ALA A 560 -13.15 0.97 -32.97
N ARG A 561 -12.80 2.09 -32.33
CA ARG A 561 -13.54 3.35 -32.49
C ARG A 561 -13.54 3.82 -33.94
N ARG A 562 -12.40 3.80 -34.62
CA ARG A 562 -12.31 4.18 -36.04
C ARG A 562 -13.12 3.24 -36.92
N PHE A 563 -13.01 1.95 -36.69
CA PHE A 563 -13.78 0.94 -37.43
C PHE A 563 -15.29 1.20 -37.34
N VAL A 564 -15.78 1.59 -36.16
CA VAL A 564 -17.21 1.92 -35.98
C VAL A 564 -17.58 3.31 -36.54
N SER A 565 -16.67 4.32 -36.38
CA SER A 565 -16.97 5.70 -36.81
C SER A 565 -16.98 5.89 -38.32
N ASP A 566 -16.06 5.24 -39.01
CA ASP A 566 -15.82 5.50 -40.43
C ASP A 566 -16.76 4.68 -41.34
N SER A 567 -17.74 3.89 -40.76
CA SER A 567 -18.69 3.04 -41.50
C SER A 567 -18.03 2.27 -42.66
N VAL A 568 -16.81 1.78 -42.45
CA VAL A 568 -15.93 1.38 -43.52
C VAL A 568 -16.31 0.06 -44.12
N ALA A 569 -16.27 0.08 -45.44
CA ALA A 569 -16.46 -1.02 -46.37
C ALA A 569 -15.64 -2.30 -45.98
N GLU A 570 -16.07 -3.44 -46.49
CA GLU A 570 -15.33 -4.71 -46.49
C GLU A 570 -13.87 -4.46 -46.87
N GLY A 571 -12.94 -4.79 -45.92
CA GLY A 571 -11.50 -4.72 -46.13
C GLY A 571 -10.69 -3.75 -45.26
N PHE A 572 -11.29 -3.18 -44.19
CA PHE A 572 -10.54 -2.34 -43.24
C PHE A 572 -9.40 -3.11 -42.57
N LYS A 573 -8.19 -2.64 -42.70
CA LYS A 573 -7.01 -3.12 -41.99
C LYS A 573 -6.20 -1.90 -41.52
N ASP A 574 -6.03 -1.76 -40.19
CA ASP A 574 -5.17 -0.72 -39.61
C ASP A 574 -3.83 -1.36 -39.21
N ILE A 575 -2.74 -0.80 -39.75
CA ILE A 575 -1.37 -1.25 -39.42
C ILE A 575 -0.84 -0.31 -38.35
N VAL A 576 -0.52 -0.87 -37.18
CA VAL A 576 -0.05 -0.13 -36.03
C VAL A 576 1.47 -0.19 -35.96
N ASP A 577 2.11 0.75 -36.63
CA ASP A 577 3.56 0.99 -36.61
C ASP A 577 3.95 2.00 -35.50
N ALA A 578 5.22 2.35 -35.43
CA ALA A 578 5.74 3.26 -34.40
C ALA A 578 5.12 4.68 -34.46
N GLU A 579 4.89 5.21 -35.67
CA GLU A 579 4.26 6.53 -35.82
C GLU A 579 2.80 6.48 -35.38
N ARG A 580 2.11 5.43 -35.77
CA ARG A 580 0.72 5.18 -35.43
C ARG A 580 0.53 5.02 -33.91
N VAL A 581 1.47 4.33 -33.25
CA VAL A 581 1.49 4.23 -31.79
C VAL A 581 1.62 5.61 -31.13
N ARG A 582 2.52 6.46 -31.63
CA ARG A 582 2.69 7.83 -31.11
C ARG A 582 1.44 8.69 -31.30
N GLU A 583 0.80 8.58 -32.45
CA GLU A 583 -0.48 9.25 -32.72
C GLU A 583 -1.57 8.75 -31.75
N MET A 584 -1.64 7.44 -31.54
CA MET A 584 -2.65 6.83 -30.68
C MET A 584 -2.39 7.10 -29.20
N LEU A 585 -1.19 6.89 -28.69
CA LEU A 585 -0.88 6.99 -27.26
C LEU A 585 -0.46 8.40 -26.81
N GLY A 586 -0.14 9.28 -27.77
CA GLY A 586 0.24 10.66 -27.50
C GLY A 586 1.71 10.81 -27.09
N ALA A 587 2.00 11.79 -26.26
CA ALA A 587 3.36 12.11 -25.88
C ALA A 587 4.08 10.92 -25.23
N ILE A 588 5.36 10.76 -25.57
CA ILE A 588 6.24 9.75 -24.98
C ILE A 588 6.26 9.89 -23.46
N LYS A 589 5.88 8.82 -22.76
CA LYS A 589 5.83 8.78 -21.27
C LYS A 589 7.22 8.60 -20.66
N PHE A 590 8.02 7.73 -21.27
CA PHE A 590 9.34 7.37 -20.77
C PHE A 590 10.36 7.66 -21.87
N ARG A 591 11.16 8.69 -21.66
CA ARG A 591 12.35 8.88 -22.48
C ARG A 591 13.44 8.00 -21.87
N GLN A 592 14.19 7.30 -22.70
CA GLN A 592 15.45 6.72 -22.22
C GLN A 592 16.32 7.92 -21.80
N GLN A 593 16.46 8.09 -20.48
CA GLN A 593 17.48 9.00 -20.00
C GLN A 593 18.80 8.34 -20.40
N GLY A 594 19.43 8.89 -21.41
CA GLY A 594 20.74 8.43 -21.84
C GLY A 594 21.70 8.53 -20.65
N ILE A 595 22.59 7.57 -20.55
CA ILE A 595 23.78 7.70 -19.71
C ILE A 595 24.43 9.04 -20.08
N ALA A 596 24.98 9.76 -19.11
CA ALA A 596 25.73 10.98 -19.38
C ALA A 596 26.68 10.73 -20.56
N ALA A 597 26.59 11.59 -21.57
CA ALA A 597 27.34 11.40 -22.81
C ALA A 597 28.86 11.41 -22.57
N ASN A 598 29.30 12.04 -21.50
CA ASN A 598 30.70 12.17 -21.10
C ASN A 598 30.91 11.62 -19.69
N SER A 599 32.13 11.18 -19.43
CA SER A 599 32.56 10.84 -18.08
C SER A 599 32.66 12.10 -17.22
N GLU A 600 32.07 12.05 -16.03
CA GLU A 600 32.00 13.20 -15.13
C GLU A 600 32.60 12.87 -13.75
N VAL A 601 33.16 13.90 -13.14
CA VAL A 601 33.72 13.80 -11.78
C VAL A 601 32.57 13.79 -10.76
N GLY A 602 32.58 12.77 -9.89
CA GLY A 602 31.58 12.64 -8.85
C GLY A 602 30.26 12.02 -9.28
N LEU A 603 30.12 11.61 -10.54
CA LEU A 603 28.93 10.94 -11.06
C LEU A 603 29.21 9.44 -11.27
N ALA A 604 28.58 8.58 -10.50
CA ALA A 604 28.70 7.12 -10.64
C ALA A 604 27.35 6.48 -10.94
N THR A 605 27.37 5.47 -11.80
CA THR A 605 26.17 4.73 -12.19
C THR A 605 26.04 3.44 -11.38
N GLY A 606 24.97 3.32 -10.62
CA GLY A 606 24.63 2.14 -9.86
C GLY A 606 23.47 1.36 -10.47
N LEU A 607 23.29 0.13 -10.02
CA LEU A 607 22.17 -0.74 -10.39
C LEU A 607 21.34 -1.04 -9.15
N ALA A 608 20.07 -0.73 -9.23
CA ALA A 608 19.08 -1.02 -8.20
C ALA A 608 18.07 -2.08 -8.67
N TRP A 609 17.46 -2.72 -7.71
CA TRP A 609 16.29 -3.56 -7.91
C TRP A 609 15.08 -2.89 -7.26
N THR A 610 13.96 -2.88 -7.97
CA THR A 610 12.67 -2.36 -7.50
C THR A 610 11.58 -3.42 -7.78
N GLU A 611 10.41 -3.24 -7.18
CA GLU A 611 9.26 -4.12 -7.47
C GLU A 611 8.85 -4.12 -8.95
N VAL A 612 9.19 -3.07 -9.68
CA VAL A 612 8.94 -2.95 -11.13
C VAL A 612 10.09 -3.48 -11.99
N GLY A 613 11.17 -3.95 -11.39
CA GLY A 613 12.34 -4.53 -12.08
C GLY A 613 13.65 -3.83 -11.74
N GLY A 614 14.69 -4.15 -12.49
CA GLY A 614 15.98 -3.48 -12.36
C GLY A 614 15.94 -2.05 -12.91
N GLU A 615 16.69 -1.17 -12.26
CA GLU A 615 16.78 0.24 -12.57
C GLU A 615 18.22 0.75 -12.49
N VAL A 616 18.53 1.77 -13.26
CA VAL A 616 19.84 2.44 -13.22
C VAL A 616 19.73 3.66 -12.31
N LEU A 617 20.61 3.76 -11.34
CA LEU A 617 20.69 4.87 -10.40
C LEU A 617 21.94 5.71 -10.69
N GLN A 618 21.76 6.99 -10.90
CA GLN A 618 22.87 7.93 -10.91
C GLN A 618 23.10 8.44 -9.49
N ILE A 619 24.35 8.41 -9.04
CA ILE A 619 24.77 8.90 -7.74
C ILE A 619 25.74 10.06 -7.97
N GLU A 620 25.33 11.24 -7.54
CA GLU A 620 26.10 12.46 -7.65
C GLU A 620 26.77 12.77 -6.32
N ALA A 621 28.08 13.05 -6.36
CA ALA A 621 28.86 13.48 -5.21
C ALA A 621 29.57 14.78 -5.51
N THR A 622 29.36 15.80 -4.70
CA THR A 622 29.98 17.13 -4.86
C THR A 622 30.66 17.59 -3.58
N LEU A 623 31.77 18.26 -3.74
CA LEU A 623 32.55 18.82 -2.63
C LEU A 623 32.31 20.31 -2.48
N THR A 624 32.09 20.73 -1.24
CA THR A 624 32.01 22.13 -0.86
C THR A 624 33.00 22.45 0.26
N LYS A 625 33.35 23.72 0.46
CA LYS A 625 34.13 24.13 1.63
C LYS A 625 33.31 23.89 2.89
N GLY A 626 33.90 23.24 3.88
CA GLY A 626 33.15 22.94 5.10
C GLY A 626 34.02 22.39 6.25
N ARG A 627 33.43 21.58 7.08
CA ARG A 627 34.03 21.01 8.30
C ARG A 627 34.11 19.48 8.28
N GLY A 628 34.02 18.87 7.11
CA GLY A 628 34.04 17.39 6.95
C GLY A 628 32.68 16.72 7.17
N SER A 629 31.57 17.49 7.09
CA SER A 629 30.24 16.96 7.17
C SER A 629 29.82 16.23 5.89
N VAL A 630 28.90 15.29 6.03
CA VAL A 630 28.28 14.59 4.90
C VAL A 630 26.79 14.90 4.87
N GLN A 631 26.34 15.41 3.74
CA GLN A 631 24.93 15.65 3.48
C GLN A 631 24.43 14.63 2.48
N LEU A 632 23.33 13.94 2.83
CA LEU A 632 22.69 12.95 1.98
C LEU A 632 21.30 13.45 1.58
N THR A 633 21.00 13.44 0.29
CA THR A 633 19.68 13.85 -0.24
C THR A 633 19.16 12.84 -1.27
N GLY A 634 17.85 12.73 -1.45
CA GLY A 634 17.22 11.80 -2.40
C GLY A 634 16.26 10.79 -1.76
N LYS A 635 15.69 11.07 -0.57
CA LYS A 635 14.82 10.14 0.20
C LYS A 635 15.44 8.76 0.40
N LEU A 636 16.63 8.75 0.98
CA LEU A 636 17.37 7.55 1.29
C LEU A 636 16.85 6.94 2.59
N GLY A 637 16.57 5.62 2.57
CA GLY A 637 16.26 4.86 3.77
C GLY A 637 17.47 4.67 4.69
N ASP A 638 17.23 4.13 5.88
CA ASP A 638 18.26 4.03 6.92
C ASP A 638 19.42 3.15 6.50
N VAL A 639 19.16 2.01 5.84
CA VAL A 639 20.21 1.08 5.36
C VAL A 639 21.12 1.74 4.33
N MET A 640 20.54 2.53 3.43
CA MET A 640 21.34 3.24 2.41
C MET A 640 22.16 4.39 3.02
N GLN A 641 21.65 5.04 4.06
CA GLN A 641 22.40 6.06 4.81
C GLN A 641 23.57 5.44 5.56
N GLU A 642 23.38 4.29 6.20
CA GLU A 642 24.46 3.53 6.83
C GLU A 642 25.51 3.07 5.81
N SER A 643 25.06 2.59 4.64
CA SER A 643 25.95 2.21 3.53
C SER A 643 26.80 3.38 3.05
N ALA A 644 26.22 4.59 2.97
CA ALA A 644 26.97 5.81 2.62
C ALA A 644 28.01 6.17 3.67
N GLN A 645 27.71 6.02 4.96
CA GLN A 645 28.67 6.25 6.05
C GLN A 645 29.81 5.22 6.03
N ALA A 646 29.48 3.93 5.77
CA ALA A 646 30.46 2.87 5.63
C ALA A 646 31.38 3.12 4.43
N ALA A 647 30.83 3.51 3.28
CA ALA A 647 31.55 3.89 2.08
C ALA A 647 32.52 5.06 2.35
N LEU A 648 32.04 6.12 2.98
CA LEU A 648 32.88 7.26 3.33
C LEU A 648 34.05 6.87 4.24
N THR A 649 33.78 6.06 5.26
CA THR A 649 34.80 5.59 6.20
C THR A 649 35.85 4.75 5.47
N CYS A 650 35.39 3.90 4.57
CA CYS A 650 36.26 3.08 3.72
C CYS A 650 37.19 3.93 2.82
N ILE A 651 36.64 4.98 2.20
CA ILE A 651 37.43 5.91 1.34
C ILE A 651 38.37 6.76 2.18
N LYS A 652 37.95 7.26 3.34
CA LYS A 652 38.84 7.97 4.28
C LYS A 652 40.04 7.11 4.72
N ALA A 653 39.81 5.84 4.97
CA ALA A 653 40.91 4.91 5.32
C ALA A 653 41.91 4.67 4.18
N ARG A 654 41.50 4.96 2.92
CA ARG A 654 42.31 4.84 1.71
C ARG A 654 42.79 6.17 1.15
N SER A 655 42.61 7.24 1.90
CA SER A 655 42.90 8.61 1.43
C SER A 655 44.34 8.76 0.90
N GLU A 656 45.34 8.16 1.56
CA GLU A 656 46.73 8.18 1.13
C GLU A 656 46.94 7.50 -0.23
N ARG A 657 46.28 6.34 -0.45
CA ARG A 657 46.32 5.64 -1.75
C ARG A 657 45.67 6.44 -2.87
N LEU A 658 44.67 7.24 -2.53
CA LEU A 658 43.95 8.10 -3.47
C LEU A 658 44.63 9.46 -3.64
N GLY A 659 45.83 9.66 -3.12
CA GLY A 659 46.57 10.90 -3.24
C GLY A 659 46.02 12.08 -2.43
N MET A 660 45.29 11.82 -1.36
CA MET A 660 44.61 12.83 -0.58
C MET A 660 45.12 12.86 0.87
N SER A 661 45.26 14.05 1.43
CA SER A 661 45.51 14.18 2.86
C SER A 661 44.18 14.12 3.64
N LEU A 662 44.18 13.54 4.83
CA LEU A 662 43.02 13.56 5.73
C LEU A 662 42.56 14.97 6.08
N ASP A 663 43.50 15.93 6.15
CA ASP A 663 43.18 17.34 6.40
C ASP A 663 42.45 18.00 5.25
N PHE A 664 42.71 17.59 4.01
CA PHE A 664 41.93 18.00 2.84
C PHE A 664 40.47 17.57 2.96
N ILE A 665 40.22 16.34 3.36
CA ILE A 665 38.85 15.78 3.54
C ILE A 665 38.15 16.48 4.71
N ARG A 666 38.84 16.73 5.82
CA ARG A 666 38.26 17.40 7.02
C ARG A 666 37.82 18.84 6.78
N LYS A 667 38.38 19.53 5.82
CA LYS A 667 38.04 20.93 5.48
C LYS A 667 36.97 21.04 4.39
N ARG A 668 36.32 19.96 4.03
CA ARG A 668 35.33 19.91 2.96
C ARG A 668 34.12 19.14 3.39
N ASP A 669 32.97 19.66 3.03
CA ASP A 669 31.70 18.96 3.16
C ASP A 669 31.44 18.19 1.86
N LEU A 670 30.95 16.98 1.98
CA LEU A 670 30.57 16.12 0.88
C LEU A 670 29.06 16.06 0.79
N HIS A 671 28.51 16.49 -0.32
CA HIS A 671 27.07 16.36 -0.60
C HIS A 671 26.86 15.24 -1.62
N ILE A 672 26.07 14.26 -1.24
CA ILE A 672 25.66 13.14 -2.09
C ILE A 672 24.20 13.29 -2.38
N HIS A 673 23.89 13.26 -3.66
CA HIS A 673 22.51 13.34 -4.15
C HIS A 673 22.20 12.14 -5.02
N ILE A 674 21.05 11.51 -4.77
CA ILE A 674 20.49 10.50 -5.65
C ILE A 674 19.19 11.07 -6.23
N PRO A 675 19.17 11.42 -7.53
CA PRO A 675 18.01 12.00 -8.21
C PRO A 675 16.75 11.13 -8.07
N GLU A 676 15.60 11.67 -8.51
CA GLU A 676 14.28 11.03 -8.39
C GLU A 676 13.79 10.85 -6.93
N GLY A 677 13.81 11.93 -6.16
CA GLY A 677 13.37 11.97 -4.76
C GLY A 677 11.89 11.60 -4.51
N ALA A 678 11.11 11.35 -5.56
CA ALA A 678 9.74 10.86 -5.42
C ALA A 678 9.66 9.38 -4.99
N ILE A 679 10.68 8.58 -5.33
CA ILE A 679 10.76 7.15 -5.04
C ILE A 679 11.68 6.94 -3.84
N PRO A 680 11.20 6.37 -2.72
CA PRO A 680 12.07 5.97 -1.61
C PRO A 680 13.11 4.93 -2.08
N LYS A 681 14.37 5.12 -1.68
CA LYS A 681 15.47 4.23 -2.04
C LYS A 681 16.10 3.70 -0.76
N ASP A 682 16.16 2.38 -0.63
CA ASP A 682 16.80 1.74 0.51
C ASP A 682 17.52 0.45 0.09
N GLY A 683 18.57 0.11 0.81
CA GLY A 683 19.34 -1.12 0.60
C GLY A 683 20.85 -0.91 0.56
N PRO A 684 21.62 -1.95 0.92
CA PRO A 684 23.08 -1.86 1.02
C PRO A 684 23.80 -1.97 -0.33
N SER A 685 23.11 -2.38 -1.39
CA SER A 685 23.71 -2.73 -2.70
C SER A 685 24.31 -1.55 -3.50
N ALA A 686 24.09 -0.32 -3.05
CA ALA A 686 24.69 0.88 -3.64
C ALA A 686 26.05 1.25 -3.02
N GLY A 687 26.56 0.45 -2.08
CA GLY A 687 27.76 0.78 -1.30
C GLY A 687 29.01 1.05 -2.14
N ILE A 688 29.29 0.20 -3.13
CA ILE A 688 30.44 0.42 -4.01
C ILE A 688 30.23 1.62 -4.95
N THR A 689 29.01 1.87 -5.38
CA THR A 689 28.68 3.04 -6.23
C THR A 689 28.86 4.34 -5.45
N LEU A 690 28.35 4.39 -4.22
CA LEU A 690 28.56 5.53 -3.31
C LEU A 690 30.04 5.76 -3.06
N ALA A 691 30.81 4.69 -2.77
CA ALA A 691 32.25 4.78 -2.57
C ALA A 691 32.98 5.31 -3.81
N THR A 692 32.59 4.85 -4.99
CA THR A 692 33.18 5.29 -6.27
C THR A 692 32.85 6.75 -6.56
N ALA A 693 31.61 7.20 -6.39
CA ALA A 693 31.23 8.60 -6.56
C ALA A 693 31.99 9.51 -5.59
N MET A 694 32.11 9.09 -4.32
CA MET A 694 32.89 9.81 -3.30
C MET A 694 34.40 9.87 -3.64
N ALA A 695 34.98 8.74 -4.05
CA ALA A 695 36.38 8.65 -4.45
C ALA A 695 36.66 9.53 -5.66
N SER A 696 35.81 9.48 -6.67
CA SER A 696 35.89 10.34 -7.86
C SER A 696 35.82 11.82 -7.51
N ALA A 697 34.86 12.24 -6.70
CA ALA A 697 34.72 13.63 -6.27
C ALA A 697 35.93 14.10 -5.46
N LEU A 698 36.41 13.26 -4.55
CA LEU A 698 37.57 13.57 -3.71
C LEU A 698 38.90 13.60 -4.49
N ALA A 699 39.12 12.60 -5.35
CA ALA A 699 40.32 12.50 -6.20
C ALA A 699 40.25 13.40 -7.45
N ARG A 700 39.07 13.92 -7.81
CA ARG A 700 38.79 14.68 -9.04
C ARG A 700 39.07 13.89 -10.32
N VAL A 701 38.84 12.59 -10.29
CA VAL A 701 39.00 11.70 -11.42
C VAL A 701 37.61 11.32 -11.93
N PRO A 702 37.34 11.48 -13.24
CA PRO A 702 36.03 11.11 -13.79
C PRO A 702 35.73 9.62 -13.64
N VAL A 703 34.46 9.30 -13.46
CA VAL A 703 34.00 7.91 -13.55
C VAL A 703 33.62 7.63 -15.00
N ARG A 704 34.00 6.47 -15.49
CA ARG A 704 33.69 6.04 -16.86
C ARG A 704 32.17 5.95 -17.03
N ASN A 705 31.64 6.61 -18.05
CA ASN A 705 30.20 6.68 -18.30
C ASN A 705 29.57 5.34 -18.72
N ASN A 706 30.33 4.44 -19.33
CA ASN A 706 29.87 3.12 -19.79
C ASN A 706 29.96 2.02 -18.70
N VAL A 707 30.28 2.38 -17.44
CA VAL A 707 30.41 1.45 -16.33
C VAL A 707 29.24 1.60 -15.36
N ALA A 708 28.57 0.51 -15.04
CA ALA A 708 27.67 0.46 -13.89
C ALA A 708 28.13 -0.59 -12.87
N MET A 709 27.75 -0.37 -11.63
CA MET A 709 28.21 -1.20 -10.54
C MET A 709 27.14 -1.44 -9.50
N THR A 710 27.25 -2.56 -8.80
CA THR A 710 26.40 -2.85 -7.63
C THR A 710 27.16 -3.79 -6.70
N GLY A 711 27.08 -3.52 -5.41
CA GLY A 711 27.73 -4.30 -4.37
C GLY A 711 27.63 -3.63 -3.02
N GLU A 712 27.54 -4.41 -1.97
CA GLU A 712 27.64 -3.93 -0.60
C GLU A 712 29.11 -3.74 -0.23
N ILE A 713 29.42 -2.72 0.55
CA ILE A 713 30.79 -2.42 0.97
C ILE A 713 30.97 -2.57 2.47
N THR A 714 32.07 -3.16 2.88
CA THR A 714 32.50 -3.19 4.27
C THR A 714 33.48 -2.06 4.60
N LEU A 715 33.65 -1.72 5.86
CA LEU A 715 34.63 -0.73 6.32
C LEU A 715 36.08 -1.04 5.88
N ARG A 716 36.39 -2.31 5.69
CA ARG A 716 37.69 -2.79 5.21
C ARG A 716 37.86 -2.80 3.69
N GLY A 717 36.73 -2.44 2.97
CA GLY A 717 36.71 -2.37 1.51
C GLY A 717 36.51 -3.71 0.81
N ARG A 718 36.02 -4.74 1.51
CA ARG A 718 35.54 -5.95 0.84
C ARG A 718 34.17 -5.67 0.21
N VAL A 719 33.97 -6.26 -0.94
CA VAL A 719 32.70 -6.18 -1.68
C VAL A 719 31.92 -7.46 -1.37
N LEU A 720 30.68 -7.27 -0.85
CA LEU A 720 29.80 -8.35 -0.45
C LEU A 720 28.71 -8.60 -1.49
N PRO A 721 28.18 -9.83 -1.58
CA PRO A 721 27.18 -10.20 -2.56
C PRO A 721 25.85 -9.47 -2.33
N ILE A 722 25.09 -9.34 -3.43
CA ILE A 722 23.82 -8.62 -3.47
C ILE A 722 22.72 -9.49 -4.15
N GLY A 723 21.48 -9.11 -3.92
CA GLY A 723 20.34 -9.75 -4.59
C GLY A 723 19.92 -9.05 -5.88
N GLY A 724 19.10 -9.75 -6.69
CA GLY A 724 18.50 -9.23 -7.90
C GLY A 724 19.50 -9.01 -9.05
N VAL A 725 20.51 -9.87 -9.18
CA VAL A 725 21.56 -9.76 -10.21
C VAL A 725 20.97 -9.81 -11.61
N LYS A 726 20.05 -10.72 -11.87
CA LYS A 726 19.40 -10.85 -13.18
C LYS A 726 18.70 -9.55 -13.59
N GLU A 727 17.86 -9.00 -12.73
CA GLU A 727 17.09 -7.79 -13.01
C GLU A 727 18.00 -6.57 -13.19
N LYS A 728 19.07 -6.48 -12.41
CA LYS A 728 20.07 -5.41 -12.52
C LYS A 728 20.83 -5.48 -13.84
N LEU A 729 21.24 -6.66 -14.28
CA LEU A 729 21.94 -6.85 -15.57
C LEU A 729 21.01 -6.59 -16.76
N LEU A 730 19.74 -6.99 -16.65
CA LEU A 730 18.73 -6.67 -17.65
C LEU A 730 18.51 -5.15 -17.76
N ALA A 731 18.53 -4.42 -16.64
CA ALA A 731 18.45 -2.97 -16.67
C ALA A 731 19.68 -2.36 -17.33
N ALA A 732 20.87 -2.79 -16.95
CA ALA A 732 22.10 -2.31 -17.54
C ALA A 732 22.13 -2.48 -19.07
N HIS A 733 21.78 -3.67 -19.55
CA HIS A 733 21.66 -3.95 -20.98
C HIS A 733 20.63 -3.05 -21.68
N ARG A 734 19.46 -2.85 -21.07
CA ARG A 734 18.41 -1.96 -21.61
C ARG A 734 18.85 -0.49 -21.73
N PHE A 735 19.69 -0.04 -20.79
CA PHE A 735 20.23 1.34 -20.79
C PHE A 735 21.50 1.48 -21.63
N GLY A 736 21.97 0.40 -22.29
CA GLY A 736 23.15 0.44 -23.16
C GLY A 736 24.46 0.59 -22.39
N ILE A 737 24.52 0.04 -21.17
CA ILE A 737 25.76 -0.02 -20.38
C ILE A 737 26.56 -1.24 -20.83
N ASP A 738 27.84 -1.06 -21.15
CA ASP A 738 28.68 -2.13 -21.67
C ASP A 738 29.42 -2.90 -20.56
N THR A 739 29.85 -2.19 -19.52
CA THR A 739 30.72 -2.74 -18.49
C THR A 739 30.03 -2.76 -17.14
N ILE A 740 30.00 -3.93 -16.52
CA ILE A 740 29.36 -4.14 -15.23
C ILE A 740 30.38 -4.61 -14.20
N ILE A 741 30.32 -4.04 -13.01
CA ILE A 741 31.11 -4.46 -11.86
C ILE A 741 30.21 -5.12 -10.85
N LEU A 742 30.48 -6.40 -10.54
CA LEU A 742 29.71 -7.22 -9.60
C LEU A 742 30.61 -7.85 -8.55
N PRO A 743 30.10 -8.15 -7.35
CA PRO A 743 30.80 -8.96 -6.36
C PRO A 743 31.11 -10.34 -6.88
N LYS A 744 32.28 -10.87 -6.61
CA LYS A 744 32.71 -12.22 -7.04
C LYS A 744 31.79 -13.33 -6.55
N GLU A 745 31.25 -13.21 -5.36
CA GLU A 745 30.33 -14.19 -4.79
C GLU A 745 28.98 -14.28 -5.55
N ASN A 746 28.65 -13.30 -6.41
CA ASN A 746 27.51 -13.33 -7.32
C ASN A 746 27.77 -14.07 -8.65
N GLU A 747 28.95 -14.66 -8.86
CA GLU A 747 29.23 -15.54 -10.00
C GLU A 747 28.20 -16.68 -10.12
N LYS A 748 27.75 -17.20 -8.98
CA LYS A 748 26.70 -18.23 -8.89
C LYS A 748 25.34 -17.82 -9.47
N ASP A 749 25.05 -16.51 -9.55
CA ASP A 749 23.80 -15.97 -10.04
C ASP A 749 23.81 -15.68 -11.55
N LEU A 750 25.00 -15.70 -12.18
CA LEU A 750 25.17 -15.44 -13.63
C LEU A 750 24.49 -16.49 -14.54
N PRO A 751 24.41 -17.78 -14.19
CA PRO A 751 23.66 -18.75 -14.98
C PRO A 751 22.16 -18.45 -15.11
N ASP A 752 21.60 -17.61 -14.23
CA ASP A 752 20.20 -17.20 -14.29
C ASP A 752 19.93 -16.05 -15.26
N VAL A 753 21.00 -15.39 -15.73
CA VAL A 753 20.93 -14.30 -16.70
C VAL A 753 20.86 -14.88 -18.11
N PRO A 754 19.96 -14.39 -18.99
CA PRO A 754 19.90 -14.82 -20.37
C PRO A 754 21.25 -14.70 -21.08
N GLU A 755 21.60 -15.72 -21.89
CA GLU A 755 22.89 -15.76 -22.57
C GLU A 755 23.16 -14.55 -23.47
N GLU A 756 22.12 -14.04 -24.14
CA GLU A 756 22.21 -12.84 -24.96
C GLU A 756 22.71 -11.64 -24.17
N VAL A 757 22.15 -11.42 -22.96
CA VAL A 757 22.53 -10.30 -22.10
C VAL A 757 23.91 -10.53 -21.50
N ARG A 758 24.20 -11.76 -21.10
CA ARG A 758 25.52 -12.12 -20.54
C ARG A 758 26.64 -11.95 -21.55
N ASN A 759 26.39 -12.27 -22.81
CA ASN A 759 27.37 -12.14 -23.91
C ASN A 759 27.51 -10.67 -24.38
N ALA A 760 26.50 -9.85 -24.22
CA ALA A 760 26.50 -8.44 -24.59
C ALA A 760 27.18 -7.55 -23.55
N LEU A 761 27.32 -8.00 -22.31
CA LEU A 761 27.88 -7.22 -21.20
C LEU A 761 29.28 -7.72 -20.84
N ASN A 762 30.21 -6.78 -20.60
CA ASN A 762 31.50 -7.06 -20.04
C ASN A 762 31.40 -7.10 -18.50
N ILE A 763 31.23 -8.30 -17.94
CA ILE A 763 31.01 -8.50 -16.51
C ILE A 763 32.34 -8.70 -15.79
N ASN A 764 32.68 -7.78 -14.89
CA ASN A 764 33.87 -7.82 -14.06
C ASN A 764 33.50 -8.20 -12.62
N LEU A 765 34.05 -9.32 -12.17
CA LEU A 765 33.87 -9.83 -10.82
C LEU A 765 34.96 -9.32 -9.91
N VAL A 766 34.59 -8.69 -8.79
CA VAL A 766 35.51 -8.01 -7.86
C VAL A 766 35.32 -8.49 -6.43
N GLU A 767 36.42 -8.50 -5.67
CA GLU A 767 36.42 -8.80 -4.23
C GLU A 767 36.65 -7.56 -3.36
N THR A 768 37.29 -6.54 -3.91
CA THR A 768 37.71 -5.36 -3.17
C THR A 768 37.28 -4.06 -3.86
N ILE A 769 37.13 -3.01 -3.07
CA ILE A 769 36.86 -1.64 -3.59
C ILE A 769 37.99 -1.12 -4.44
N ASP A 770 39.24 -1.54 -4.16
CA ASP A 770 40.42 -1.10 -4.91
C ASP A 770 40.35 -1.59 -6.38
N GLU A 771 39.85 -2.79 -6.62
CA GLU A 771 39.55 -3.33 -7.95
C GLU A 771 38.40 -2.55 -8.64
N VAL A 772 37.34 -2.21 -7.87
CA VAL A 772 36.24 -1.39 -8.37
C VAL A 772 36.72 -0.05 -8.87
N LEU A 773 37.52 0.65 -8.06
CA LEU A 773 38.03 1.97 -8.42
C LEU A 773 38.95 1.91 -9.64
N ALA A 774 39.81 0.88 -9.78
CA ALA A 774 40.68 0.69 -10.94
C ALA A 774 39.89 0.45 -12.25
N LEU A 775 38.70 -0.18 -12.17
CA LEU A 775 37.84 -0.42 -13.33
C LEU A 775 36.97 0.78 -13.67
N ALA A 776 36.49 1.48 -12.64
CA ALA A 776 35.47 2.53 -12.77
C ALA A 776 36.05 3.92 -13.08
N LEU A 777 37.25 4.25 -12.60
CA LEU A 777 37.88 5.54 -12.83
C LEU A 777 38.65 5.58 -14.14
N GLU A 778 38.70 6.74 -14.81
CA GLU A 778 39.43 6.88 -16.09
C GLU A 778 40.93 6.82 -15.93
N ASP A 779 41.46 7.49 -14.91
CA ASP A 779 42.84 7.43 -14.60
C ASP A 779 43.12 6.35 -13.55
N ALA A 780 44.13 5.52 -13.75
CA ALA A 780 44.57 4.58 -12.73
C ALA A 780 44.87 5.36 -11.44
N CYS A 781 44.47 4.83 -10.29
CA CYS A 781 44.85 5.40 -9.00
C CYS A 781 46.35 5.74 -9.01
N PRO A 782 46.74 6.95 -8.62
CA PRO A 782 48.14 7.37 -8.67
C PRO A 782 49.01 6.34 -7.97
N THR A 783 49.97 5.77 -8.68
CA THR A 783 51.08 5.03 -8.06
C THR A 783 51.91 6.01 -7.26
N ASP A 784 52.63 5.52 -6.23
CA ASP A 784 53.34 6.34 -5.24
C ASP A 784 54.16 7.54 -5.78
N GLN A 785 54.49 7.57 -7.09
CA GLN A 785 55.23 8.69 -7.72
C GLN A 785 54.36 9.89 -8.13
N THR A 786 53.04 9.70 -8.33
CA THR A 786 52.11 10.79 -8.73
C THR A 786 51.49 11.49 -7.54
N LEU A 787 51.65 10.94 -6.33
CA LEU A 787 51.14 11.51 -5.07
C LEU A 787 51.65 12.89 -4.73
N SER A 788 52.91 13.21 -5.13
CA SER A 788 53.55 14.49 -4.85
C SER A 788 53.04 15.64 -5.73
N ASP A 789 52.55 15.32 -6.93
CA ASP A 789 52.10 16.34 -7.90
C ASP A 789 50.60 16.62 -7.81
N ALA A 790 49.76 15.61 -7.47
CA ALA A 790 48.37 15.80 -7.25
C ALA A 790 48.06 16.68 -6.00
N ALA A 791 48.93 16.63 -4.98
CA ALA A 791 48.84 17.51 -3.81
C ALA A 791 49.11 18.97 -4.13
N LYS A 792 49.76 19.28 -5.27
CA LYS A 792 50.12 20.63 -5.73
C LYS A 792 49.12 21.23 -6.72
N ALA A 793 48.18 20.48 -7.23
CA ALA A 793 47.19 21.01 -8.15
C ALA A 793 46.27 22.04 -7.46
N PRO A 794 46.12 23.26 -8.03
CA PRO A 794 45.25 24.27 -7.45
C PRO A 794 43.80 23.76 -7.46
N PRO A 795 43.00 24.10 -6.45
CA PRO A 795 41.58 23.72 -6.40
C PRO A 795 40.81 24.27 -7.61
N LEU A 796 39.84 23.55 -8.11
CA LEU A 796 38.98 23.90 -9.27
C LEU A 796 38.36 25.32 -9.20
N TRP A 797 38.35 25.94 -8.03
CA TRP A 797 37.82 27.29 -7.78
C TRP A 797 38.87 28.36 -7.57
N SER A 798 40.16 28.12 -7.83
CA SER A 798 41.17 29.18 -7.86
C SER A 798 40.86 30.06 -9.06
N THR A 799 40.44 31.30 -8.79
CA THR A 799 40.16 32.34 -9.80
C THR A 799 41.41 32.97 -10.39
N GLU A 800 42.56 32.35 -10.25
CA GLU A 800 43.73 32.79 -10.97
C GLU A 800 43.63 32.36 -12.43
N PRO A 801 43.51 33.33 -13.39
CA PRO A 801 43.57 33.01 -14.79
C PRO A 801 44.92 32.34 -15.10
N PRO A 802 44.99 31.39 -16.03
CA PRO A 802 46.27 30.82 -16.45
C PRO A 802 47.17 31.96 -16.87
N ALA A 803 48.39 31.96 -16.33
CA ALA A 803 49.42 32.91 -16.70
C ALA A 803 49.80 32.71 -18.19
N HIS A 804 49.01 33.27 -19.07
CA HIS A 804 49.42 33.48 -20.45
C HIS A 804 50.45 34.61 -20.38
N GLY A 805 51.71 34.22 -20.51
CA GLY A 805 52.81 35.17 -20.79
C GLY A 805 52.51 35.97 -22.05
N ILE A 806 52.07 37.19 -21.86
CA ILE A 806 52.08 38.20 -22.91
C ILE A 806 53.55 38.53 -23.13
N GLN A 807 54.14 37.97 -24.19
CA GLN A 807 55.40 38.53 -24.76
C GLN A 807 54.96 39.86 -25.40
N THR A 808 55.25 40.95 -24.69
CA THR A 808 55.29 42.29 -25.27
C THR A 808 56.53 42.38 -26.14
N THR A 809 56.41 42.19 -27.42
CA THR A 809 57.33 42.69 -28.39
C THR A 809 57.18 44.21 -28.38
N ALA A 810 58.16 44.88 -27.83
CA ALA A 810 58.40 46.32 -28.07
C ALA A 810 59.02 46.49 -29.46
N GLU A 811 58.31 47.11 -30.39
CA GLU A 811 58.86 47.82 -31.51
C GLU A 811 58.18 49.18 -31.63
N GLN A 812 59.08 50.19 -31.46
CA GLN A 812 59.16 51.58 -31.90
C GLN A 812 57.86 52.43 -31.81
#